data_3bb8d76ff0598f2d5d75aba56c79d4a5
#
_entry.id   3bb8d76ff0598f2d5d75aba56c79d4a5
#
_cell.length_a   1.000
_cell.length_b   1.000
_cell.length_c   1.000
_cell.angle_alpha   90.00
_cell.angle_beta   90.00
_cell.angle_gamma   90.00
#
_symmetry.space_group_name_H-M   'P 1'
#
loop_
_entity.id
_entity.type
_entity.pdbx_description
1 polymer ?
#
loop_
_entity_poly.entity_id
_entity_poly.type
_entity_poly.pdbx_seq_one_letter_code
_entity_poly.pdbx_strand_id
1 'polypeptide(L)'
;MGIKSNYAGQYLSNQNETIIYEGDRVSSVILMLQGKLDVLLSPFDTSLNNEGYEGDNSCRLFTLEQNTFLCVSDILKSGKNSFSLKSQQACNLYCFPASSANGIRDIMNTQKDYSTYIVSSLATLIDLSYDSYQKLLPICRSLDILVKNMSVYYWAIKDKYYFKYSPEIENLDCYKNVYQDAKDNGARFFPVDMDSLSNTYICEDCGDTENEIDDAGFVYFSKLLNVPLEQRKGFFNSESYVCEYHMEKGSELMVSLVGEIKSKLSQLYNNIYCLYTAPMNLMSSYAKIAVDSKDDKEAVLTLYGIMEQAASVISNCIGRLQNEFDCFNSINISKISELVEAVKEKTSISRIPQNDDGTYSGNELPMELENSLDKILTICGCSYDFKESFNKRLSHFRALKDKSSSDSEARELRSSLTADFFAVYETAFKKAQESGHYPKVISMFLNFGYMDERLVTKEQAIALYRLCDKEYQKSKFTIHSTTKWLQEIYNNRKEPSINDFGQDYYDIFRDMKKRKIVTDLDKPAYEKDFNAKVSFEINNMLKTNQKVCHGHMSSYFPILHKDIITRDLEKSVVTPHKITDAIINILETDFSVFYREIWYKNEKKNIEKEPIMKEILPDIIIVPTFGSRASMWQEITGRGRNTPGRFIFPAFTDENIYDMVLKLIGAFRWELCRTMMGVAWNDITEKSLTSEYTDYIQFYKKNHDLSEEAKEKIKVQIQKNRNMMKDIFTSDYDVWINYESKGILRLNKIARSILFRHCPLPKEQRTNLAKQPAFTDLCMQLNTSRAKTAKSLTSKYTKLFKNGPMDEDMEANLIFYRDL
;
A
#
# COMPACT_ATOMS: atom_id res chain seq x y z
N MET A 1 -31.47 22.52 9.70
CA MET A 1 -32.01 23.75 9.04
C MET A 1 -30.79 24.53 8.57
N GLY A 2 -30.51 24.58 7.30
CA GLY A 2 -29.36 25.27 6.74
C GLY A 2 -29.44 26.81 6.93
N ILE A 3 -28.41 27.51 6.47
CA ILE A 3 -28.34 28.97 6.54
C ILE A 3 -29.55 29.57 5.78
N LYS A 4 -30.35 30.39 6.46
CA LYS A 4 -31.48 31.05 5.82
C LYS A 4 -30.99 32.03 4.76
N SER A 5 -31.72 32.17 3.65
CA SER A 5 -31.42 33.17 2.62
C SER A 5 -31.25 34.58 3.23
N ASN A 6 -30.18 35.29 2.84
CA ASN A 6 -29.80 36.63 3.34
C ASN A 6 -29.32 36.71 4.80
N TYR A 7 -28.85 35.60 5.38
CA TYR A 7 -28.21 35.67 6.69
C TYR A 7 -26.87 36.41 6.58
N ALA A 8 -26.68 37.41 7.47
CA ALA A 8 -25.44 38.19 7.55
C ALA A 8 -24.82 38.04 8.94
N GLY A 9 -23.53 37.71 8.99
CA GLY A 9 -22.78 37.64 10.25
C GLY A 9 -22.26 36.24 10.58
N GLN A 10 -21.91 36.09 11.82
CA GLN A 10 -21.31 34.84 12.34
C GLN A 10 -22.40 33.79 12.51
N TYR A 11 -22.12 32.56 11.99
CA TYR A 11 -22.95 31.38 12.11
C TYR A 11 -22.17 30.25 12.77
N LEU A 12 -22.73 29.70 13.82
CA LEU A 12 -22.17 28.56 14.51
C LEU A 12 -23.01 27.31 14.15
N SER A 13 -22.42 26.37 13.43
CA SER A 13 -23.09 25.11 13.12
C SER A 13 -22.96 24.11 14.24
N ASN A 14 -23.92 23.19 14.33
CA ASN A 14 -23.80 21.98 15.13
C ASN A 14 -22.98 20.92 14.36
N GLN A 15 -22.57 19.86 15.07
CA GLN A 15 -21.98 18.69 14.42
C GLN A 15 -23.02 17.99 13.53
N ASN A 16 -22.60 17.51 12.35
CA ASN A 16 -23.43 16.82 11.36
C ASN A 16 -24.59 17.66 10.78
N GLU A 17 -24.52 18.99 10.88
CA GLU A 17 -25.50 19.89 10.29
C GLU A 17 -25.19 20.18 8.83
N THR A 18 -26.20 20.03 7.95
CA THR A 18 -26.09 20.49 6.57
C THR A 18 -26.32 22.00 6.54
N ILE A 19 -25.30 22.73 6.11
CA ILE A 19 -25.25 24.20 6.13
C ILE A 19 -25.91 24.78 4.88
N ILE A 20 -25.58 24.23 3.73
CA ILE A 20 -26.19 24.53 2.43
C ILE A 20 -26.48 23.23 1.67
N TYR A 21 -27.47 23.29 0.79
CA TYR A 21 -27.86 22.19 -0.05
C TYR A 21 -27.51 22.45 -1.51
N GLU A 22 -27.07 21.44 -2.22
CA GLU A 22 -26.85 21.46 -3.67
C GLU A 22 -28.16 21.84 -4.39
N GLY A 23 -28.06 22.69 -5.40
CA GLY A 23 -29.19 23.16 -6.19
C GLY A 23 -29.98 24.31 -5.58
N ASP A 24 -29.82 24.63 -4.30
CA ASP A 24 -30.43 25.77 -3.68
C ASP A 24 -29.86 27.10 -4.21
N ARG A 25 -30.65 28.16 -4.20
CA ARG A 25 -30.22 29.49 -4.66
C ARG A 25 -29.15 30.06 -3.73
N VAL A 26 -28.04 30.49 -4.29
CA VAL A 26 -26.96 31.14 -3.54
C VAL A 26 -27.35 32.56 -3.17
N SER A 27 -27.16 32.91 -1.91
CA SER A 27 -27.47 34.25 -1.37
C SER A 27 -26.33 34.86 -0.55
N SER A 28 -25.26 34.13 -0.31
CA SER A 28 -24.16 34.58 0.53
C SER A 28 -22.83 33.93 0.12
N VAL A 29 -21.75 34.68 0.28
CA VAL A 29 -20.40 34.15 0.35
C VAL A 29 -20.14 33.71 1.80
N ILE A 30 -19.62 32.53 2.00
CA ILE A 30 -19.35 31.97 3.32
C ILE A 30 -17.84 31.90 3.54
N LEU A 31 -17.34 32.50 4.62
CA LEU A 31 -15.97 32.34 5.08
C LEU A 31 -15.94 31.36 6.23
N MET A 32 -15.22 30.26 6.06
CA MET A 32 -15.00 29.29 7.10
C MET A 32 -13.87 29.75 8.02
N LEU A 33 -14.21 30.12 9.26
CA LEU A 33 -13.24 30.61 10.23
C LEU A 33 -12.59 29.47 11.03
N GLN A 34 -13.37 28.43 11.39
CA GLN A 34 -12.91 27.32 12.19
C GLN A 34 -13.82 26.11 11.99
N GLY A 35 -13.24 24.92 12.05
CA GLY A 35 -13.97 23.66 11.98
C GLY A 35 -13.55 22.80 10.79
N LYS A 36 -14.41 21.83 10.40
CA LYS A 36 -14.26 20.98 9.23
C LYS A 36 -15.59 20.79 8.54
N LEU A 37 -15.61 21.04 7.23
CA LEU A 37 -16.78 20.92 6.39
C LEU A 37 -16.56 19.84 5.32
N ASP A 38 -17.46 18.88 5.24
CA ASP A 38 -17.53 17.96 4.13
C ASP A 38 -18.23 18.61 2.94
N VAL A 39 -17.63 18.48 1.78
CA VAL A 39 -18.18 18.86 0.49
C VAL A 39 -18.80 17.63 -0.14
N LEU A 40 -20.11 17.67 -0.31
CA LEU A 40 -20.92 16.57 -0.78
C LEU A 40 -21.53 16.90 -2.13
N LEU A 41 -21.60 15.89 -3.02
CA LEU A 41 -22.23 16.02 -4.32
C LEU A 41 -23.17 14.83 -4.54
N SER A 42 -24.37 15.09 -5.04
CA SER A 42 -25.32 14.05 -5.39
C SER A 42 -25.14 13.58 -6.84
N PRO A 43 -25.18 12.27 -7.13
CA PRO A 43 -25.12 11.76 -8.49
C PRO A 43 -26.36 12.13 -9.33
N PHE A 44 -27.46 12.55 -8.71
CA PHE A 44 -28.72 12.85 -9.37
C PHE A 44 -29.13 14.29 -9.18
N ASP A 45 -29.88 14.82 -10.15
CA ASP A 45 -30.58 16.07 -9.93
C ASP A 45 -31.70 15.86 -8.90
N THR A 46 -31.63 16.61 -7.83
CA THR A 46 -32.59 16.61 -6.71
C THR A 46 -34.00 16.97 -7.13
N SER A 47 -34.19 17.42 -8.40
CA SER A 47 -35.49 17.76 -8.99
C SER A 47 -36.29 16.54 -9.51
N LEU A 48 -35.66 15.38 -9.64
CA LEU A 48 -36.33 14.14 -10.06
C LEU A 48 -36.54 13.26 -8.83
N ASN A 49 -37.74 13.35 -8.25
CA ASN A 49 -38.23 12.39 -7.26
C ASN A 49 -38.33 11.00 -7.90
N ASN A 50 -37.25 10.23 -7.90
CA ASN A 50 -37.31 8.82 -8.17
C ASN A 50 -37.74 8.11 -6.88
N GLU A 51 -39.07 7.81 -6.82
CA GLU A 51 -39.66 6.91 -5.83
C GLU A 51 -38.96 5.54 -5.91
N GLY A 52 -38.05 5.24 -4.98
CA GLY A 52 -37.50 3.92 -4.88
C GLY A 52 -36.14 3.76 -4.14
N TYR A 53 -35.46 4.84 -3.85
CA TYR A 53 -34.20 4.76 -3.08
C TYR A 53 -34.27 5.66 -1.84
N GLU A 54 -34.66 5.08 -0.72
CA GLU A 54 -34.47 5.65 0.61
C GLU A 54 -33.00 5.48 1.02
N GLY A 55 -32.17 6.49 0.78
CA GLY A 55 -30.80 6.54 1.24
C GLY A 55 -30.14 7.87 0.92
N ASP A 56 -29.23 8.31 1.77
CA ASP A 56 -28.37 9.48 1.54
C ASP A 56 -27.37 9.12 0.42
N ASN A 57 -27.73 9.45 -0.82
CA ASN A 57 -26.95 9.13 -2.03
C ASN A 57 -25.85 10.17 -2.30
N SER A 58 -25.55 11.05 -1.36
CA SER A 58 -24.52 12.06 -1.51
C SER A 58 -23.12 11.46 -1.30
N CYS A 59 -22.20 11.82 -2.20
CA CYS A 59 -20.79 11.39 -2.12
C CYS A 59 -19.96 12.52 -1.51
N ARG A 60 -19.13 12.20 -0.53
CA ARG A 60 -18.14 13.13 0.04
C ARG A 60 -16.95 13.21 -0.89
N LEU A 61 -16.77 14.33 -1.56
CA LEU A 61 -15.63 14.57 -2.44
C LEU A 61 -14.35 14.82 -1.65
N PHE A 62 -14.42 15.74 -0.68
CA PHE A 62 -13.30 16.12 0.19
C PHE A 62 -13.80 16.85 1.44
N THR A 63 -12.90 17.10 2.36
CA THR A 63 -13.17 17.88 3.57
C THR A 63 -12.36 19.17 3.54
N LEU A 64 -13.01 20.29 3.83
CA LEU A 64 -12.40 21.61 3.92
C LEU A 64 -12.00 21.93 5.35
N GLU A 65 -10.88 22.62 5.47
CA GLU A 65 -10.37 23.18 6.72
C GLU A 65 -10.50 24.70 6.73
N GLN A 66 -10.17 25.32 7.84
CA GLN A 66 -10.33 26.76 8.10
C GLN A 66 -9.72 27.71 7.05
N ASN A 67 -10.21 28.94 7.03
CA ASN A 67 -9.79 30.06 6.17
C ASN A 67 -10.12 29.88 4.68
N THR A 68 -11.28 29.29 4.38
CA THR A 68 -11.74 29.09 3.01
C THR A 68 -13.00 29.91 2.73
N PHE A 69 -13.00 30.64 1.63
CA PHE A 69 -14.19 31.29 1.07
C PHE A 69 -14.96 30.34 0.17
N LEU A 70 -16.27 30.24 0.36
CA LEU A 70 -17.17 29.30 -0.32
C LEU A 70 -18.23 30.06 -1.10
N CYS A 71 -18.85 29.40 -2.08
CA CYS A 71 -19.95 29.86 -2.92
C CYS A 71 -19.59 31.01 -3.89
N VAL A 72 -18.33 31.36 -4.06
CA VAL A 72 -17.89 32.41 -4.98
C VAL A 72 -18.16 32.03 -6.44
N SER A 73 -17.78 30.83 -6.86
CA SER A 73 -18.02 30.28 -8.20
C SER A 73 -19.53 30.22 -8.52
N ASP A 74 -20.32 29.84 -7.53
CA ASP A 74 -21.75 29.64 -7.67
C ASP A 74 -22.47 31.00 -7.89
N ILE A 75 -22.05 32.05 -7.17
CA ILE A 75 -22.57 33.40 -7.36
C ILE A 75 -22.22 33.94 -8.74
N LEU A 76 -21.00 33.69 -9.22
CA LEU A 76 -20.52 34.24 -10.49
C LEU A 76 -21.10 33.51 -11.71
N LYS A 77 -21.44 32.24 -11.63
CA LYS A 77 -21.77 31.40 -12.79
C LYS A 77 -23.17 30.79 -12.74
N SER A 78 -23.51 30.03 -11.68
CA SER A 78 -24.71 29.20 -11.65
C SER A 78 -25.90 29.87 -10.96
N GLY A 79 -25.66 30.73 -10.00
CA GLY A 79 -26.69 31.28 -9.10
C GLY A 79 -27.31 30.23 -8.15
N LYS A 80 -26.79 29.00 -8.20
CA LYS A 80 -27.21 27.88 -7.36
C LYS A 80 -25.95 27.23 -6.75
N ASN A 81 -26.08 26.65 -5.55
CA ASN A 81 -24.99 25.92 -4.90
C ASN A 81 -24.62 24.70 -5.71
N SER A 82 -23.38 24.57 -6.06
CA SER A 82 -22.83 23.41 -6.78
C SER A 82 -22.65 22.19 -5.87
N PHE A 83 -22.57 22.39 -4.55
CA PHE A 83 -22.35 21.34 -3.55
C PHE A 83 -23.31 21.50 -2.37
N SER A 84 -23.50 20.41 -1.64
CA SER A 84 -23.96 20.46 -0.26
C SER A 84 -22.76 20.54 0.68
N LEU A 85 -22.87 21.33 1.75
CA LEU A 85 -21.85 21.43 2.79
C LEU A 85 -22.39 20.92 4.12
N LYS A 86 -21.70 19.95 4.72
CA LYS A 86 -22.06 19.33 6.00
C LYS A 86 -20.92 19.46 7.00
N SER A 87 -21.22 19.86 8.21
CA SER A 87 -20.23 20.00 9.26
C SER A 87 -19.85 18.66 9.89
N GLN A 88 -18.55 18.29 9.88
CA GLN A 88 -18.08 17.13 10.64
C GLN A 88 -18.04 17.39 12.15
N GLN A 89 -17.81 18.65 12.52
CA GLN A 89 -17.78 19.15 13.90
C GLN A 89 -18.39 20.53 13.93
N ALA A 90 -18.66 21.07 15.10
CA ALA A 90 -19.14 22.44 15.22
C ALA A 90 -18.20 23.41 14.49
N CYS A 91 -18.73 24.16 13.50
CA CYS A 91 -17.99 25.08 12.67
C CYS A 91 -18.38 26.52 12.96
N ASN A 92 -17.39 27.42 12.94
CA ASN A 92 -17.58 28.85 13.00
C ASN A 92 -17.44 29.41 11.60
N LEU A 93 -18.52 29.99 11.08
CA LEU A 93 -18.62 30.53 9.73
C LEU A 93 -18.99 31.99 9.81
N TYR A 94 -18.59 32.76 8.81
CA TYR A 94 -19.06 34.11 8.61
C TYR A 94 -19.72 34.26 7.24
N CYS A 95 -20.98 34.70 7.23
CA CYS A 95 -21.78 34.85 6.04
C CYS A 95 -21.81 36.32 5.59
N PHE A 96 -21.35 36.55 4.37
CA PHE A 96 -21.45 37.83 3.69
C PHE A 96 -22.61 37.78 2.71
N PRO A 97 -23.67 38.60 2.84
CA PRO A 97 -24.74 38.65 1.87
C PRO A 97 -24.20 39.07 0.50
N ALA A 98 -24.28 38.18 -0.49
CA ALA A 98 -23.88 38.48 -1.86
C ALA A 98 -24.62 37.54 -2.80
N SER A 99 -25.28 38.10 -3.82
CA SER A 99 -25.99 37.35 -4.85
C SER A 99 -25.53 37.72 -6.26
N SER A 100 -24.48 38.51 -6.38
CA SER A 100 -23.94 39.01 -7.65
C SER A 100 -22.46 39.34 -7.55
N ALA A 101 -21.81 39.48 -8.70
CA ALA A 101 -20.40 39.90 -8.79
C ALA A 101 -20.11 41.21 -8.05
N ASN A 102 -21.04 42.15 -8.03
CA ASN A 102 -20.88 43.40 -7.28
C ASN A 102 -20.81 43.16 -5.77
N GLY A 103 -21.63 42.26 -5.23
CA GLY A 103 -21.55 41.85 -3.83
C GLY A 103 -20.20 41.23 -3.45
N ILE A 104 -19.59 40.48 -4.35
CA ILE A 104 -18.24 39.91 -4.14
C ILE A 104 -17.20 41.06 -4.13
N ARG A 105 -17.31 42.04 -5.04
CA ARG A 105 -16.45 43.24 -5.05
C ARG A 105 -16.55 44.00 -3.75
N ASP A 106 -17.76 44.17 -3.21
CA ASP A 106 -17.97 44.88 -1.95
C ASP A 106 -17.26 44.12 -0.79
N ILE A 107 -17.31 42.79 -0.78
CA ILE A 107 -16.57 41.97 0.20
C ILE A 107 -15.06 42.16 0.07
N MET A 108 -14.52 42.15 -1.15
CA MET A 108 -13.09 42.37 -1.41
C MET A 108 -12.62 43.76 -0.93
N ASN A 109 -13.48 44.78 -1.07
CA ASN A 109 -13.19 46.13 -0.61
C ASN A 109 -13.25 46.31 0.91
N THR A 110 -13.89 45.37 1.63
CA THR A 110 -13.98 45.40 3.10
C THR A 110 -12.63 45.22 3.75
N GLN A 111 -11.79 44.33 3.23
CA GLN A 111 -10.45 44.06 3.72
C GLN A 111 -9.51 43.73 2.57
N LYS A 112 -8.36 44.39 2.51
CA LYS A 112 -7.40 44.29 1.40
C LYS A 112 -6.99 42.85 1.04
N ASP A 113 -6.81 41.99 2.05
CA ASP A 113 -6.34 40.64 1.83
C ASP A 113 -7.44 39.67 1.33
N TYR A 114 -8.72 40.08 1.38
CA TYR A 114 -9.82 39.20 0.95
C TYR A 114 -9.75 38.84 -0.52
N SER A 115 -9.23 39.71 -1.38
CA SER A 115 -8.97 39.40 -2.79
C SER A 115 -8.09 38.19 -2.94
N THR A 116 -6.97 38.14 -2.20
CA THR A 116 -6.03 37.01 -2.22
C THR A 116 -6.65 35.75 -1.64
N TYR A 117 -7.38 35.87 -0.51
CA TYR A 117 -7.99 34.70 0.12
C TYR A 117 -9.12 34.09 -0.73
N ILE A 118 -9.93 34.91 -1.40
CA ILE A 118 -10.99 34.45 -2.30
C ILE A 118 -10.40 33.64 -3.47
N VAL A 119 -9.38 34.20 -4.15
CA VAL A 119 -8.74 33.51 -5.28
C VAL A 119 -8.02 32.23 -4.80
N SER A 120 -7.34 32.30 -3.65
CA SER A 120 -6.68 31.14 -3.06
C SER A 120 -7.67 30.07 -2.65
N SER A 121 -8.81 30.44 -2.09
CA SER A 121 -9.88 29.50 -1.74
C SER A 121 -10.47 28.83 -2.96
N LEU A 122 -10.70 29.58 -4.02
CA LEU A 122 -11.18 29.03 -5.29
C LEU A 122 -10.16 28.08 -5.90
N ALA A 123 -8.86 28.42 -5.86
CA ALA A 123 -7.79 27.53 -6.30
C ALA A 123 -7.74 26.24 -5.47
N THR A 124 -7.93 26.34 -4.16
CA THR A 124 -8.00 25.15 -3.28
C THR A 124 -9.21 24.27 -3.60
N LEU A 125 -10.36 24.86 -3.85
CA LEU A 125 -11.57 24.12 -4.24
C LEU A 125 -11.38 23.40 -5.58
N ILE A 126 -10.77 24.08 -6.56
CA ILE A 126 -10.43 23.48 -7.86
C ILE A 126 -9.46 22.30 -7.69
N ASP A 127 -8.37 22.50 -6.96
CA ASP A 127 -7.34 21.47 -6.74
C ASP A 127 -7.91 20.22 -6.06
N LEU A 128 -8.67 20.39 -4.99
CA LEU A 128 -9.33 19.30 -4.26
C LEU A 128 -10.40 18.59 -5.11
N SER A 129 -11.18 19.34 -5.88
CA SER A 129 -12.17 18.78 -6.77
C SER A 129 -11.53 18.00 -7.91
N TYR A 130 -10.44 18.52 -8.46
CA TYR A 130 -9.68 17.84 -9.51
C TYR A 130 -9.01 16.56 -9.00
N ASP A 131 -8.45 16.55 -7.78
CA ASP A 131 -7.93 15.35 -7.14
C ASP A 131 -9.03 14.29 -6.94
N SER A 132 -10.24 14.73 -6.56
CA SER A 132 -11.41 13.83 -6.45
C SER A 132 -11.81 13.26 -7.80
N TYR A 133 -11.82 14.07 -8.86
CA TYR A 133 -12.08 13.64 -10.24
C TYR A 133 -11.06 12.57 -10.69
N GLN A 134 -9.78 12.83 -10.47
CA GLN A 134 -8.71 11.89 -10.82
C GLN A 134 -8.81 10.55 -10.08
N LYS A 135 -9.32 10.56 -8.86
CA LYS A 135 -9.58 9.33 -8.09
C LYS A 135 -10.80 8.56 -8.59
N LEU A 136 -11.82 9.26 -9.10
CA LEU A 136 -13.03 8.64 -9.65
C LEU A 136 -12.80 7.99 -11.01
N LEU A 137 -11.97 8.58 -11.87
CA LEU A 137 -11.74 8.11 -13.24
C LEU A 137 -11.38 6.61 -13.34
N PRO A 138 -10.38 6.08 -12.62
CA PRO A 138 -10.03 4.68 -12.72
C PRO A 138 -11.15 3.75 -12.25
N ILE A 139 -11.96 4.19 -11.28
CA ILE A 139 -13.13 3.42 -10.81
C ILE A 139 -14.21 3.40 -11.90
N CYS A 140 -14.49 4.55 -12.51
CA CYS A 140 -15.43 4.62 -13.65
C CYS A 140 -14.99 3.72 -14.79
N ARG A 141 -13.74 3.79 -15.22
CA ARG A 141 -13.18 2.96 -16.30
C ARG A 141 -13.31 1.47 -16.00
N SER A 142 -12.92 1.06 -14.80
CA SER A 142 -13.00 -0.36 -14.40
C SER A 142 -14.42 -0.89 -14.43
N LEU A 143 -15.37 -0.13 -13.92
CA LEU A 143 -16.79 -0.54 -13.91
C LEU A 143 -17.42 -0.49 -15.31
N ASP A 144 -17.06 0.48 -16.13
CA ASP A 144 -17.55 0.60 -17.50
C ASP A 144 -17.07 -0.57 -18.38
N ILE A 145 -15.79 -0.90 -18.33
CA ILE A 145 -15.24 -2.09 -18.99
C ILE A 145 -15.97 -3.35 -18.53
N LEU A 146 -16.22 -3.47 -17.24
CA LEU A 146 -16.89 -4.63 -16.69
C LEU A 146 -18.34 -4.75 -17.18
N VAL A 147 -19.10 -3.64 -17.19
CA VAL A 147 -20.47 -3.62 -17.72
C VAL A 147 -20.49 -3.99 -19.22
N LYS A 148 -19.56 -3.44 -20.00
CA LYS A 148 -19.41 -3.76 -21.43
C LYS A 148 -19.12 -5.25 -21.64
N ASN A 149 -18.15 -5.79 -20.91
CA ASN A 149 -17.82 -7.21 -21.01
C ASN A 149 -18.99 -8.12 -20.61
N MET A 150 -19.69 -7.80 -19.53
CA MET A 150 -20.88 -8.55 -19.13
C MET A 150 -21.97 -8.49 -20.21
N SER A 151 -22.19 -7.35 -20.81
CA SER A 151 -23.16 -7.17 -21.89
C SER A 151 -22.77 -7.98 -23.14
N VAL A 152 -21.51 -7.90 -23.57
CA VAL A 152 -21.01 -8.66 -24.71
C VAL A 152 -21.19 -10.16 -24.50
N TYR A 153 -20.87 -10.69 -23.34
CA TYR A 153 -21.06 -12.11 -23.04
C TYR A 153 -22.51 -12.50 -22.88
N TYR A 154 -23.35 -11.62 -22.35
CA TYR A 154 -24.80 -11.84 -22.36
C TYR A 154 -25.35 -12.06 -23.78
N TRP A 155 -24.93 -11.18 -24.70
CA TRP A 155 -25.34 -11.29 -26.10
C TRP A 155 -24.73 -12.50 -26.80
N ALA A 156 -23.47 -12.81 -26.55
CA ALA A 156 -22.81 -13.99 -27.09
C ALA A 156 -23.50 -15.30 -26.66
N ILE A 157 -23.91 -15.39 -25.39
CA ILE A 157 -24.65 -16.52 -24.85
C ILE A 157 -26.05 -16.58 -25.45
N LYS A 158 -26.75 -15.45 -25.54
CA LYS A 158 -28.10 -15.35 -26.13
C LYS A 158 -28.09 -15.80 -27.61
N ASP A 159 -27.07 -15.42 -28.37
CA ASP A 159 -26.91 -15.76 -29.78
C ASP A 159 -26.55 -17.24 -29.98
N LYS A 160 -25.65 -17.80 -29.18
CA LYS A 160 -25.21 -19.19 -29.32
C LYS A 160 -26.25 -20.22 -28.86
N TYR A 161 -26.90 -19.97 -27.73
CA TYR A 161 -27.72 -20.98 -27.06
C TYR A 161 -29.24 -20.79 -27.24
N TYR A 162 -29.70 -19.73 -27.89
CA TYR A 162 -31.13 -19.46 -28.20
C TYR A 162 -32.04 -19.61 -26.98
N PHE A 163 -31.62 -19.11 -25.80
CA PHE A 163 -32.41 -19.31 -24.59
C PHE A 163 -33.79 -18.72 -24.66
N LYS A 164 -34.82 -19.57 -24.52
CA LYS A 164 -36.23 -19.16 -24.47
C LYS A 164 -36.58 -18.32 -23.23
N TYR A 165 -35.75 -18.32 -22.24
CA TYR A 165 -35.98 -17.72 -20.92
C TYR A 165 -34.95 -16.66 -20.55
N SER A 166 -34.24 -16.10 -21.50
CA SER A 166 -33.33 -14.99 -21.27
C SER A 166 -34.14 -13.80 -20.75
N PRO A 167 -33.89 -13.33 -19.49
CA PRO A 167 -34.56 -12.12 -19.04
C PRO A 167 -34.13 -10.96 -19.91
N GLU A 168 -35.06 -10.12 -20.32
CA GLU A 168 -34.70 -8.83 -20.91
C GLU A 168 -34.08 -7.98 -19.82
N ILE A 169 -32.79 -7.75 -19.94
CA ILE A 169 -32.04 -6.89 -19.04
C ILE A 169 -31.81 -5.61 -19.79
N GLU A 170 -32.75 -4.67 -19.65
CA GLU A 170 -32.78 -3.39 -20.36
C GLU A 170 -31.40 -2.69 -20.38
N ASN A 171 -30.72 -2.74 -19.28
CA ASN A 171 -29.44 -2.04 -19.12
C ASN A 171 -28.26 -2.68 -19.87
N LEU A 172 -28.33 -3.95 -20.26
CA LEU A 172 -27.31 -4.62 -21.06
C LEU A 172 -27.61 -4.55 -22.57
N ASP A 173 -28.80 -4.15 -22.99
CA ASP A 173 -29.14 -3.98 -24.40
C ASP A 173 -28.36 -2.82 -25.03
N CYS A 174 -27.97 -1.81 -24.29
CA CYS A 174 -27.24 -0.65 -24.79
C CYS A 174 -25.87 -1.01 -25.42
N TYR A 175 -25.28 -2.13 -25.07
CA TYR A 175 -23.99 -2.58 -25.60
C TYR A 175 -24.08 -3.69 -26.66
N LYS A 176 -25.28 -3.93 -27.22
CA LYS A 176 -25.48 -4.90 -28.29
C LYS A 176 -24.61 -4.62 -29.51
N ASN A 177 -24.39 -3.35 -29.82
CA ASN A 177 -23.54 -2.93 -30.93
C ASN A 177 -22.09 -3.35 -30.72
N VAL A 178 -21.56 -3.22 -29.50
CA VAL A 178 -20.20 -3.65 -29.12
C VAL A 178 -20.01 -5.14 -29.38
N TYR A 179 -20.99 -5.95 -29.02
CA TYR A 179 -21.01 -7.40 -29.33
C TYR A 179 -21.04 -7.67 -30.84
N GLN A 180 -21.89 -6.97 -31.58
CA GLN A 180 -22.00 -7.17 -33.01
C GLN A 180 -20.73 -6.78 -33.74
N ASP A 181 -20.15 -5.64 -33.43
CA ASP A 181 -18.87 -5.16 -33.98
C ASP A 181 -17.74 -6.15 -33.71
N ALA A 182 -17.66 -6.66 -32.47
CA ALA A 182 -16.65 -7.66 -32.11
C ALA A 182 -16.83 -8.95 -32.90
N LYS A 183 -18.09 -9.42 -33.06
CA LYS A 183 -18.41 -10.61 -33.83
C LYS A 183 -18.07 -10.44 -35.31
N ASP A 184 -18.38 -9.32 -35.92
CA ASP A 184 -18.09 -8.99 -37.29
C ASP A 184 -16.60 -8.88 -37.57
N ASN A 185 -15.82 -8.46 -36.56
CA ASN A 185 -14.36 -8.45 -36.58
C ASN A 185 -13.73 -9.82 -36.28
N GLY A 186 -14.52 -10.88 -36.17
CA GLY A 186 -14.05 -12.25 -36.00
C GLY A 186 -13.64 -12.60 -34.55
N ALA A 187 -14.08 -11.86 -33.56
CA ALA A 187 -13.85 -12.19 -32.15
C ALA A 187 -14.45 -13.55 -31.80
N ARG A 188 -13.75 -14.32 -31.00
CA ARG A 188 -14.20 -15.62 -30.49
C ARG A 188 -14.60 -15.48 -29.03
N PHE A 189 -15.86 -15.82 -28.72
CA PHE A 189 -16.39 -15.74 -27.36
C PHE A 189 -16.36 -17.09 -26.64
N PHE A 190 -16.26 -18.18 -27.38
CA PHE A 190 -16.32 -19.55 -26.83
C PHE A 190 -15.26 -20.46 -27.44
N PRO A 191 -14.72 -21.45 -26.72
CA PRO A 191 -14.96 -21.64 -25.29
C PRO A 191 -14.42 -20.45 -24.50
N VAL A 192 -15.06 -20.10 -23.40
CA VAL A 192 -14.51 -19.12 -22.47
C VAL A 192 -13.36 -19.83 -21.77
N ASP A 193 -12.17 -19.40 -22.08
CA ASP A 193 -10.97 -19.83 -21.37
C ASP A 193 -10.84 -18.94 -20.14
N MET A 194 -11.38 -19.40 -19.03
CA MET A 194 -11.32 -18.69 -17.74
C MET A 194 -9.89 -18.55 -17.22
N ASP A 195 -8.98 -19.37 -17.73
CA ASP A 195 -7.62 -19.47 -17.26
C ASP A 195 -6.61 -18.73 -18.16
N SER A 196 -6.98 -18.54 -19.43
CA SER A 196 -6.19 -17.72 -20.33
C SER A 196 -7.10 -16.67 -20.99
N LEU A 197 -6.94 -15.43 -20.57
CA LEU A 197 -7.58 -14.28 -21.19
C LEU A 197 -7.18 -14.13 -22.68
N SER A 198 -6.23 -14.91 -23.18
CA SER A 198 -5.72 -14.88 -24.55
C SER A 198 -6.73 -15.32 -25.61
N ASN A 199 -7.67 -16.18 -25.28
CA ASN A 199 -8.70 -16.67 -26.20
C ASN A 199 -10.10 -16.08 -25.90
N THR A 200 -10.22 -15.33 -24.82
CA THR A 200 -11.48 -14.72 -24.39
C THR A 200 -11.52 -13.28 -24.86
N TYR A 201 -12.56 -12.91 -25.59
CA TYR A 201 -12.75 -11.51 -25.97
C TYR A 201 -12.92 -10.65 -24.72
N ILE A 202 -12.12 -9.62 -24.59
CA ILE A 202 -12.24 -8.60 -23.56
C ILE A 202 -12.34 -7.25 -24.25
N CYS A 203 -13.37 -6.50 -23.94
CA CYS A 203 -13.48 -5.11 -24.36
C CYS A 203 -12.51 -4.29 -23.49
N GLU A 204 -11.44 -3.78 -24.09
CA GLU A 204 -10.43 -2.94 -23.43
C GLU A 204 -10.75 -1.44 -23.61
N ASP A 205 -11.61 -1.12 -24.58
CA ASP A 205 -11.94 0.25 -24.93
C ASP A 205 -13.14 0.75 -24.12
N CYS A 206 -12.94 1.80 -23.36
CA CYS A 206 -13.99 2.47 -22.61
C CYS A 206 -14.84 3.40 -23.49
N GLY A 207 -14.42 3.69 -24.72
CA GLY A 207 -15.13 4.61 -25.63
C GLY A 207 -15.13 6.10 -25.22
N ASP A 208 -14.53 6.44 -24.08
CA ASP A 208 -14.60 7.76 -23.46
C ASP A 208 -13.28 8.57 -23.57
N THR A 209 -12.51 8.38 -24.62
CA THR A 209 -11.32 9.23 -24.86
C THR A 209 -11.67 10.66 -25.31
N GLU A 210 -12.92 10.92 -25.63
CA GLU A 210 -13.33 12.24 -26.17
C GLU A 210 -13.65 13.30 -25.11
N ASN A 211 -13.73 12.95 -23.81
CA ASN A 211 -14.09 13.87 -22.72
C ASN A 211 -13.02 13.98 -21.62
N GLU A 212 -11.75 13.87 -21.97
CA GLU A 212 -10.71 14.25 -21.02
C GLU A 212 -10.71 15.78 -20.87
N ILE A 213 -10.93 16.26 -19.65
CA ILE A 213 -10.86 17.68 -19.31
C ILE A 213 -9.45 18.17 -19.65
N ASP A 214 -9.34 19.32 -20.32
CA ASP A 214 -8.04 19.98 -20.53
C ASP A 214 -7.39 20.31 -19.17
N ASP A 215 -6.35 19.58 -18.85
CA ASP A 215 -5.65 19.65 -17.57
C ASP A 215 -4.93 20.99 -17.36
N ALA A 216 -4.67 21.75 -18.41
CA ALA A 216 -3.84 22.96 -18.34
C ALA A 216 -4.38 24.00 -17.35
N GLY A 217 -5.71 24.18 -17.31
CA GLY A 217 -6.37 25.13 -16.41
C GLY A 217 -6.26 24.71 -14.94
N PHE A 218 -6.49 23.42 -14.67
CA PHE A 218 -6.41 22.87 -13.31
C PHE A 218 -4.99 22.90 -12.76
N VAL A 219 -4.02 22.52 -13.58
CA VAL A 219 -2.59 22.61 -13.25
C VAL A 219 -2.16 24.04 -12.97
N TYR A 220 -2.72 25.01 -13.66
CA TYR A 220 -2.43 26.42 -13.40
C TYR A 220 -2.89 26.84 -11.98
N PHE A 221 -4.12 26.52 -11.58
CA PHE A 221 -4.65 26.86 -10.26
C PHE A 221 -3.95 26.08 -9.14
N SER A 222 -3.60 24.84 -9.36
CA SER A 222 -2.77 24.04 -8.43
C SER A 222 -1.39 24.67 -8.22
N LYS A 223 -0.74 25.15 -9.29
CA LYS A 223 0.53 25.88 -9.21
C LYS A 223 0.42 27.20 -8.47
N LEU A 224 -0.71 27.89 -8.59
CA LEU A 224 -0.96 29.13 -7.85
C LEU A 224 -0.89 28.92 -6.33
N LEU A 225 -1.33 27.77 -5.84
CA LEU A 225 -1.26 27.42 -4.41
C LEU A 225 0.17 27.26 -3.91
N ASN A 226 1.11 26.87 -4.78
CA ASN A 226 2.52 26.72 -4.44
C ASN A 226 3.28 28.05 -4.33
N VAL A 227 2.67 29.16 -4.77
CA VAL A 227 3.24 30.49 -4.61
C VAL A 227 3.08 30.94 -3.15
N PRO A 228 4.14 31.44 -2.47
CA PRO A 228 4.04 31.92 -1.10
C PRO A 228 2.95 32.96 -0.91
N LEU A 229 2.22 32.92 0.21
CA LEU A 229 1.06 33.79 0.48
C LEU A 229 1.38 35.27 0.30
N GLU A 230 2.54 35.70 0.78
CA GLU A 230 2.95 37.11 0.67
C GLU A 230 3.18 37.56 -0.78
N GLN A 231 3.66 36.69 -1.63
CA GLN A 231 3.78 36.95 -3.06
C GLN A 231 2.40 37.00 -3.73
N ARG A 232 1.49 36.10 -3.36
CA ARG A 232 0.09 36.15 -3.83
C ARG A 232 -0.61 37.40 -3.39
N LYS A 233 -0.40 37.91 -2.16
CA LYS A 233 -0.92 39.17 -1.67
C LYS A 233 -0.38 40.34 -2.49
N GLY A 234 0.93 40.35 -2.76
CA GLY A 234 1.54 41.37 -3.62
C GLY A 234 0.90 41.41 -5.01
N PHE A 235 0.56 40.27 -5.56
CA PHE A 235 -0.04 40.14 -6.89
C PHE A 235 -1.54 40.53 -6.90
N PHE A 236 -2.36 39.90 -6.06
CA PHE A 236 -3.82 40.04 -6.08
C PHE A 236 -4.33 41.31 -5.39
N ASN A 237 -3.56 41.93 -4.50
CA ASN A 237 -3.96 43.17 -3.84
C ASN A 237 -3.48 44.43 -4.57
N SER A 238 -2.66 44.27 -5.64
CA SER A 238 -2.16 45.43 -6.41
C SER A 238 -3.19 45.95 -7.41
N GLU A 239 -3.89 45.07 -8.10
CA GLU A 239 -4.80 45.39 -9.19
C GLU A 239 -6.08 44.58 -9.11
N SER A 240 -7.23 45.22 -8.95
CA SER A 240 -8.52 44.53 -8.79
C SER A 240 -8.92 43.66 -10.00
N TYR A 241 -8.60 44.11 -11.21
CA TYR A 241 -8.94 43.37 -12.43
C TYR A 241 -8.21 42.02 -12.54
N VAL A 242 -7.02 41.89 -11.96
CA VAL A 242 -6.27 40.63 -11.93
C VAL A 242 -7.01 39.57 -11.08
N CYS A 243 -7.49 40.01 -9.91
CA CYS A 243 -8.29 39.17 -9.04
C CYS A 243 -9.61 38.75 -9.72
N GLU A 244 -10.31 39.71 -10.33
CA GLU A 244 -11.57 39.45 -11.04
C GLU A 244 -11.39 38.49 -12.20
N TYR A 245 -10.33 38.60 -12.98
CA TYR A 245 -10.00 37.67 -14.06
C TYR A 245 -9.79 36.24 -13.54
N HIS A 246 -9.04 36.08 -12.45
CA HIS A 246 -8.80 34.75 -11.89
C HIS A 246 -10.05 34.17 -11.26
N MET A 247 -10.89 34.98 -10.60
CA MET A 247 -12.18 34.51 -10.10
C MET A 247 -13.11 34.05 -11.22
N GLU A 248 -13.17 34.81 -12.33
CA GLU A 248 -14.00 34.47 -13.49
C GLU A 248 -13.53 33.16 -14.12
N LYS A 249 -12.24 33.03 -14.41
CA LYS A 249 -11.65 31.81 -15.02
C LYS A 249 -11.72 30.60 -14.08
N GLY A 250 -11.39 30.78 -12.82
CA GLY A 250 -11.51 29.70 -11.83
C GLY A 250 -12.96 29.24 -11.63
N SER A 251 -13.91 30.16 -11.68
CA SER A 251 -15.34 29.83 -11.59
C SER A 251 -15.83 29.06 -12.81
N GLU A 252 -15.35 29.36 -14.01
CA GLU A 252 -15.64 28.56 -15.23
C GLU A 252 -15.13 27.15 -15.10
N LEU A 253 -13.86 26.99 -14.69
CA LEU A 253 -13.26 25.68 -14.48
C LEU A 253 -13.98 24.89 -13.39
N MET A 254 -14.35 25.55 -12.28
CA MET A 254 -15.04 24.91 -11.17
C MET A 254 -16.40 24.35 -11.58
N VAL A 255 -17.20 25.13 -12.30
CA VAL A 255 -18.51 24.68 -12.79
C VAL A 255 -18.37 23.51 -13.78
N SER A 256 -17.42 23.61 -14.71
CA SER A 256 -17.13 22.52 -15.65
C SER A 256 -16.73 21.25 -14.90
N LEU A 257 -15.79 21.33 -13.97
CA LEU A 257 -15.28 20.22 -13.21
C LEU A 257 -16.37 19.55 -12.34
N VAL A 258 -17.19 20.34 -11.68
CA VAL A 258 -18.33 19.81 -10.90
C VAL A 258 -19.33 19.07 -11.81
N GLY A 259 -19.60 19.62 -13.00
CA GLY A 259 -20.43 18.96 -14.00
C GLY A 259 -19.87 17.58 -14.40
N GLU A 260 -18.57 17.53 -14.66
CA GLU A 260 -17.89 16.25 -14.99
C GLU A 260 -17.88 15.26 -13.84
N ILE A 261 -17.56 15.70 -12.62
CA ILE A 261 -17.63 14.82 -11.43
C ILE A 261 -19.05 14.28 -11.27
N LYS A 262 -20.06 15.12 -11.42
CA LYS A 262 -21.47 14.69 -11.34
C LYS A 262 -21.83 13.69 -12.42
N SER A 263 -21.37 13.91 -13.64
CA SER A 263 -21.53 12.96 -14.76
C SER A 263 -20.89 11.61 -14.43
N LYS A 264 -19.67 11.63 -13.93
CA LYS A 264 -18.95 10.39 -13.55
C LYS A 264 -19.62 9.68 -12.37
N LEU A 265 -20.10 10.42 -11.37
CA LEU A 265 -20.87 9.82 -10.26
C LEU A 265 -22.19 9.20 -10.74
N SER A 266 -22.89 9.85 -11.68
CA SER A 266 -24.09 9.31 -12.29
C SER A 266 -23.81 8.04 -13.10
N GLN A 267 -22.71 8.02 -13.87
CA GLN A 267 -22.24 6.85 -14.60
C GLN A 267 -21.88 5.71 -13.64
N LEU A 268 -21.16 6.00 -12.56
CA LEU A 268 -20.85 5.03 -11.51
C LEU A 268 -22.10 4.42 -10.89
N TYR A 269 -23.07 5.24 -10.56
CA TYR A 269 -24.33 4.77 -10.00
C TYR A 269 -25.05 3.83 -10.96
N ASN A 270 -25.17 4.21 -12.23
CA ASN A 270 -25.79 3.39 -13.25
C ASN A 270 -25.02 2.06 -13.46
N ASN A 271 -23.70 2.12 -13.53
CA ASN A 271 -22.87 0.93 -13.69
C ASN A 271 -22.98 -0.01 -12.49
N ILE A 272 -22.94 0.51 -11.27
CA ILE A 272 -23.12 -0.29 -10.05
C ILE A 272 -24.51 -0.90 -10.01
N TYR A 273 -25.54 -0.13 -10.37
CA TYR A 273 -26.92 -0.64 -10.45
C TYR A 273 -27.04 -1.77 -11.47
N CYS A 274 -26.49 -1.61 -12.68
CA CYS A 274 -26.46 -2.64 -13.70
C CYS A 274 -25.72 -3.90 -13.21
N LEU A 275 -24.56 -3.73 -12.62
CA LEU A 275 -23.73 -4.83 -12.11
C LEU A 275 -24.34 -5.54 -10.91
N TYR A 276 -25.18 -4.87 -10.14
CA TYR A 276 -25.88 -5.49 -9.01
C TYR A 276 -27.16 -6.20 -9.45
N THR A 277 -27.99 -5.55 -10.29
CA THR A 277 -29.30 -6.04 -10.68
C THR A 277 -29.24 -7.07 -11.81
N ALA A 278 -28.42 -6.82 -12.82
CA ALA A 278 -28.28 -7.70 -13.97
C ALA A 278 -27.73 -9.09 -13.60
N PRO A 279 -26.65 -9.21 -12.82
CA PRO A 279 -26.20 -10.50 -12.32
C PRO A 279 -27.24 -11.23 -11.52
N MET A 280 -27.98 -10.55 -10.64
CA MET A 280 -29.04 -11.15 -9.82
C MET A 280 -30.13 -11.77 -10.68
N ASN A 281 -30.59 -11.07 -11.71
CA ASN A 281 -31.63 -11.51 -12.61
C ASN A 281 -31.14 -12.65 -13.51
N LEU A 282 -29.95 -12.55 -14.07
CA LEU A 282 -29.30 -13.60 -14.84
C LEU A 282 -29.19 -14.89 -14.04
N MET A 283 -28.63 -14.82 -12.83
CA MET A 283 -28.43 -15.98 -11.97
C MET A 283 -29.75 -16.63 -11.54
N SER A 284 -30.72 -15.83 -11.13
CA SER A 284 -32.03 -16.39 -10.74
C SER A 284 -32.75 -17.06 -11.93
N SER A 285 -32.51 -16.59 -13.14
CA SER A 285 -33.05 -17.22 -14.37
C SER A 285 -32.34 -18.51 -14.72
N TYR A 286 -30.99 -18.52 -14.65
CA TYR A 286 -30.20 -19.73 -14.92
C TYR A 286 -30.33 -20.79 -13.84
N ALA A 287 -30.57 -20.41 -12.59
CA ALA A 287 -30.90 -21.36 -11.52
C ALA A 287 -32.23 -22.13 -11.77
N LYS A 288 -33.06 -21.67 -12.70
CA LYS A 288 -34.34 -22.32 -13.12
C LYS A 288 -34.18 -23.21 -14.35
N ILE A 289 -33.04 -23.13 -15.07
CA ILE A 289 -32.83 -23.95 -16.26
C ILE A 289 -32.35 -25.32 -15.82
N ALA A 290 -33.00 -26.39 -16.33
CA ALA A 290 -32.50 -27.74 -16.16
C ALA A 290 -31.20 -27.90 -16.98
N VAL A 291 -30.10 -28.25 -16.33
CA VAL A 291 -28.76 -28.34 -16.94
C VAL A 291 -28.57 -29.77 -17.46
N ASP A 292 -29.35 -30.18 -18.47
CA ASP A 292 -29.36 -31.55 -18.95
C ASP A 292 -28.45 -31.74 -20.18
N SER A 293 -28.16 -30.69 -20.94
CA SER A 293 -27.31 -30.76 -22.13
C SER A 293 -25.88 -30.32 -21.87
N LYS A 294 -24.94 -30.75 -22.75
CA LYS A 294 -23.54 -30.27 -22.70
C LYS A 294 -23.47 -28.76 -22.95
N ASP A 295 -24.30 -28.26 -23.85
CA ASP A 295 -24.33 -26.84 -24.24
C ASP A 295 -24.87 -25.96 -23.10
N ASP A 296 -25.85 -26.44 -22.35
CA ASP A 296 -26.38 -25.75 -21.18
C ASP A 296 -25.32 -25.66 -20.06
N LYS A 297 -24.54 -26.73 -19.89
CA LYS A 297 -23.40 -26.73 -18.92
C LYS A 297 -22.33 -25.71 -19.30
N GLU A 298 -21.95 -25.64 -20.58
CA GLU A 298 -20.95 -24.67 -21.07
C GLU A 298 -21.46 -23.24 -20.90
N ALA A 299 -22.72 -22.96 -21.17
CA ALA A 299 -23.33 -21.64 -20.99
C ALA A 299 -23.33 -21.21 -19.52
N VAL A 300 -23.72 -22.12 -18.64
CA VAL A 300 -23.78 -21.83 -17.19
C VAL A 300 -22.36 -21.64 -16.61
N LEU A 301 -21.38 -22.47 -17.03
CA LEU A 301 -19.98 -22.32 -16.65
C LEU A 301 -19.41 -20.97 -17.11
N THR A 302 -19.71 -20.57 -18.34
CA THR A 302 -19.31 -19.27 -18.90
C THR A 302 -19.84 -18.12 -18.06
N LEU A 303 -21.14 -18.13 -17.77
CA LEU A 303 -21.77 -17.13 -16.93
C LEU A 303 -21.20 -17.08 -15.52
N TYR A 304 -21.07 -18.24 -14.91
CA TYR A 304 -20.48 -18.35 -13.57
C TYR A 304 -19.11 -17.69 -13.52
N GLY A 305 -18.24 -18.04 -14.47
CA GLY A 305 -16.88 -17.49 -14.47
C GLY A 305 -16.82 -15.97 -14.70
N ILE A 306 -17.62 -15.44 -15.62
CA ILE A 306 -17.73 -13.99 -15.84
C ILE A 306 -18.17 -13.29 -14.56
N MET A 307 -19.09 -13.86 -13.83
CA MET A 307 -19.63 -13.29 -12.62
C MET A 307 -18.69 -13.41 -11.41
N GLU A 308 -17.94 -14.50 -11.30
CA GLU A 308 -16.91 -14.64 -10.28
C GLU A 308 -15.83 -13.58 -10.45
N GLN A 309 -15.39 -13.34 -11.68
CA GLN A 309 -14.46 -12.25 -12.00
C GLN A 309 -15.07 -10.89 -11.70
N ALA A 310 -16.31 -10.67 -12.10
CA ALA A 310 -17.04 -9.42 -11.88
C ALA A 310 -17.19 -9.10 -10.38
N ALA A 311 -17.48 -10.09 -9.56
CA ALA A 311 -17.69 -9.91 -8.12
C ALA A 311 -16.46 -9.31 -7.43
N SER A 312 -15.27 -9.73 -7.81
CA SER A 312 -14.01 -9.21 -7.25
C SER A 312 -13.78 -7.74 -7.61
N VAL A 313 -13.99 -7.37 -8.90
CA VAL A 313 -13.81 -5.99 -9.37
C VAL A 313 -14.86 -5.07 -8.73
N ILE A 314 -16.12 -5.49 -8.70
CA ILE A 314 -17.21 -4.73 -8.09
C ILE A 314 -16.92 -4.49 -6.61
N SER A 315 -16.51 -5.53 -5.88
CA SER A 315 -16.20 -5.42 -4.45
C SER A 315 -15.07 -4.44 -4.18
N ASN A 316 -14.02 -4.46 -5.01
CA ASN A 316 -12.91 -3.52 -4.89
C ASN A 316 -13.35 -2.07 -5.20
N CYS A 317 -14.09 -1.87 -6.29
CA CYS A 317 -14.57 -0.54 -6.68
C CYS A 317 -15.53 0.05 -5.64
N ILE A 318 -16.51 -0.73 -5.17
CA ILE A 318 -17.45 -0.30 -4.13
C ILE A 318 -16.69 -0.02 -2.82
N GLY A 319 -15.77 -0.88 -2.42
CA GLY A 319 -14.97 -0.66 -1.23
C GLY A 319 -14.14 0.63 -1.28
N ARG A 320 -13.61 0.99 -2.44
CA ARG A 320 -12.94 2.28 -2.65
C ARG A 320 -13.91 3.46 -2.56
N LEU A 321 -15.08 3.36 -3.19
CA LEU A 321 -16.10 4.39 -3.13
C LEU A 321 -16.60 4.62 -1.70
N GLN A 322 -16.82 3.58 -0.93
CA GLN A 322 -17.20 3.66 0.48
C GLN A 322 -16.10 4.30 1.33
N ASN A 323 -14.84 3.92 1.14
CA ASN A 323 -13.73 4.40 1.96
C ASN A 323 -13.27 5.82 1.58
N GLU A 324 -13.19 6.12 0.28
CA GLU A 324 -12.62 7.38 -0.21
C GLU A 324 -13.70 8.48 -0.32
N PHE A 325 -14.93 8.12 -0.71
CA PHE A 325 -15.99 9.06 -1.00
C PHE A 325 -17.21 8.95 -0.07
N ASP A 326 -17.18 8.03 0.89
CA ASP A 326 -18.28 7.78 1.83
C ASP A 326 -19.65 7.63 1.14
N CYS A 327 -19.67 7.00 -0.03
CA CYS A 327 -20.88 6.79 -0.82
C CYS A 327 -21.13 5.30 -1.07
N PHE A 328 -22.36 4.97 -1.49
CA PHE A 328 -22.81 3.59 -1.71
C PHE A 328 -22.75 2.68 -0.46
N ASN A 329 -22.80 3.26 0.73
CA ASN A 329 -22.74 2.52 2.00
C ASN A 329 -23.93 1.55 2.21
N SER A 330 -25.06 1.74 1.50
CA SER A 330 -26.22 0.84 1.52
C SER A 330 -25.98 -0.47 0.74
N ILE A 331 -24.95 -0.53 -0.12
CA ILE A 331 -24.68 -1.71 -0.94
C ILE A 331 -23.92 -2.75 -0.12
N ASN A 332 -24.56 -3.89 0.08
CA ASN A 332 -23.94 -5.02 0.74
C ASN A 332 -23.18 -5.88 -0.29
N ILE A 333 -21.87 -5.74 -0.29
CA ILE A 333 -20.96 -6.47 -1.19
C ILE A 333 -21.07 -7.99 -1.00
N SER A 334 -21.35 -8.48 0.20
CA SER A 334 -21.45 -9.92 0.48
C SER A 334 -22.59 -10.60 -0.28
N LYS A 335 -23.68 -9.88 -0.60
CA LYS A 335 -24.79 -10.44 -1.37
C LYS A 335 -24.41 -10.88 -2.78
N ILE A 336 -23.44 -10.24 -3.41
CA ILE A 336 -22.95 -10.63 -4.74
C ILE A 336 -22.25 -11.98 -4.66
N SER A 337 -21.39 -12.15 -3.68
CA SER A 337 -20.69 -13.42 -3.43
C SER A 337 -21.67 -14.55 -3.04
N GLU A 338 -22.66 -14.26 -2.20
CA GLU A 338 -23.70 -15.22 -1.81
C GLU A 338 -24.51 -15.73 -3.00
N LEU A 339 -24.79 -14.86 -3.98
CA LEU A 339 -25.50 -15.24 -5.19
C LEU A 339 -24.67 -16.11 -6.13
N VAL A 340 -23.38 -15.76 -6.28
CA VAL A 340 -22.42 -16.58 -7.03
C VAL A 340 -22.37 -17.99 -6.45
N GLU A 341 -22.27 -18.10 -5.13
CA GLU A 341 -22.28 -19.39 -4.43
C GLU A 341 -23.62 -20.11 -4.57
N ALA A 342 -24.75 -19.43 -4.49
CA ALA A 342 -26.08 -20.06 -4.63
C ALA A 342 -26.32 -20.66 -6.03
N VAL A 343 -25.79 -20.05 -7.10
CA VAL A 343 -25.83 -20.61 -8.45
C VAL A 343 -24.92 -21.82 -8.58
N LYS A 344 -23.71 -21.73 -8.00
CA LYS A 344 -22.75 -22.82 -7.92
C LYS A 344 -23.37 -24.09 -7.27
N GLU A 345 -24.11 -23.92 -6.19
CA GLU A 345 -24.80 -25.02 -5.51
C GLU A 345 -25.91 -25.65 -6.34
N LYS A 346 -26.74 -24.84 -7.01
CA LYS A 346 -27.89 -25.33 -7.77
C LYS A 346 -27.53 -25.99 -9.09
N THR A 347 -26.45 -25.56 -9.74
CA THR A 347 -26.07 -26.05 -11.07
C THR A 347 -25.26 -27.35 -11.03
N SER A 348 -24.91 -27.87 -9.83
CA SER A 348 -24.05 -29.06 -9.67
C SER A 348 -22.77 -28.97 -10.52
N ILE A 349 -22.36 -27.73 -10.84
CA ILE A 349 -21.09 -27.47 -11.50
C ILE A 349 -20.04 -28.06 -10.56
N SER A 350 -19.23 -28.96 -11.08
CA SER A 350 -18.16 -29.59 -10.28
C SER A 350 -17.38 -28.47 -9.58
N ARG A 351 -17.58 -28.36 -8.26
CA ARG A 351 -16.85 -27.41 -7.44
C ARG A 351 -15.39 -27.64 -7.69
N ILE A 352 -14.64 -26.57 -7.92
CA ILE A 352 -13.20 -26.66 -7.70
C ILE A 352 -13.05 -27.22 -6.29
N PRO A 353 -12.45 -28.41 -6.13
CA PRO A 353 -12.39 -29.03 -4.82
C PRO A 353 -11.71 -28.09 -3.81
N GLN A 354 -12.44 -27.69 -2.78
CA GLN A 354 -11.94 -26.78 -1.74
C GLN A 354 -11.99 -27.46 -0.38
N ASN A 355 -11.04 -27.10 0.47
CA ASN A 355 -11.02 -27.48 1.89
C ASN A 355 -11.95 -26.54 2.69
N ASP A 356 -12.20 -26.84 3.95
CA ASP A 356 -13.01 -26.03 4.86
C ASP A 356 -12.49 -24.57 5.02
N ASP A 357 -11.21 -24.34 4.76
CA ASP A 357 -10.56 -23.02 4.78
C ASP A 357 -10.63 -22.25 3.44
N GLY A 358 -11.39 -22.78 2.47
CA GLY A 358 -11.56 -22.20 1.13
C GLY A 358 -10.40 -22.50 0.17
N THR A 359 -9.41 -23.29 0.57
CA THR A 359 -8.29 -23.66 -0.29
C THR A 359 -8.63 -24.85 -1.19
N TYR A 360 -7.93 -24.96 -2.34
CA TYR A 360 -8.12 -26.05 -3.29
C TYR A 360 -7.83 -27.44 -2.67
N SER A 361 -8.77 -28.36 -2.72
CA SER A 361 -8.65 -29.71 -2.18
C SER A 361 -8.39 -30.79 -3.23
N GLY A 362 -8.41 -30.44 -4.51
CA GLY A 362 -8.22 -31.39 -5.61
C GLY A 362 -6.83 -32.01 -5.67
N ASN A 363 -6.73 -33.18 -6.27
CA ASN A 363 -5.47 -33.91 -6.51
C ASN A 363 -5.03 -33.83 -7.98
N GLU A 364 -5.79 -33.17 -8.83
CA GLU A 364 -5.42 -32.92 -10.22
C GLU A 364 -4.81 -31.53 -10.38
N LEU A 365 -3.94 -31.39 -11.38
CA LEU A 365 -3.35 -30.08 -11.67
C LEU A 365 -4.48 -29.13 -12.13
N PRO A 366 -4.66 -27.98 -11.46
CA PRO A 366 -5.63 -27.00 -11.92
C PRO A 366 -5.32 -26.57 -13.35
N MET A 367 -6.35 -26.46 -14.18
CA MET A 367 -6.20 -26.07 -15.60
C MET A 367 -5.54 -24.69 -15.79
N GLU A 368 -5.70 -23.81 -14.82
CA GLU A 368 -5.02 -22.51 -14.73
C GLU A 368 -3.50 -22.60 -14.73
N LEU A 369 -2.95 -23.67 -14.20
CA LEU A 369 -1.49 -23.88 -14.12
C LEU A 369 -0.91 -24.56 -15.36
N GLU A 370 -1.74 -25.10 -16.23
CA GLU A 370 -1.26 -25.65 -17.49
C GLU A 370 -0.77 -24.53 -18.40
N ASN A 371 0.47 -24.63 -18.90
CA ASN A 371 1.13 -23.61 -19.69
C ASN A 371 1.15 -22.21 -19.04
N SER A 372 1.32 -22.17 -17.71
CA SER A 372 1.25 -20.94 -16.91
C SER A 372 2.18 -19.83 -17.41
N LEU A 373 3.36 -20.16 -17.92
CA LEU A 373 4.29 -19.18 -18.49
C LEU A 373 3.72 -18.47 -19.71
N ASP A 374 3.20 -19.23 -20.68
CA ASP A 374 2.65 -18.66 -21.90
C ASP A 374 1.43 -17.78 -21.61
N LYS A 375 0.60 -18.19 -20.62
CA LYS A 375 -0.53 -17.40 -20.12
C LYS A 375 -0.04 -16.07 -19.53
N ILE A 376 0.94 -16.11 -18.62
CA ILE A 376 1.51 -14.92 -18.00
C ILE A 376 2.10 -13.97 -19.05
N LEU A 377 2.94 -14.48 -19.95
CA LEU A 377 3.58 -13.67 -20.99
C LEU A 377 2.58 -13.07 -21.97
N THR A 378 1.47 -13.76 -22.23
CA THR A 378 0.39 -13.29 -23.09
C THR A 378 -0.42 -12.20 -22.42
N ILE A 379 -0.84 -12.41 -21.16
CA ILE A 379 -1.54 -11.39 -20.37
C ILE A 379 -0.69 -10.12 -20.25
N CYS A 380 0.63 -10.26 -20.07
CA CYS A 380 1.54 -9.12 -20.02
C CYS A 380 1.75 -8.44 -21.37
N GLY A 381 1.27 -8.99 -22.47
CA GLY A 381 1.47 -8.44 -23.81
C GLY A 381 2.92 -8.45 -24.26
N CYS A 382 3.70 -9.44 -23.81
CA CYS A 382 5.12 -9.55 -24.19
C CYS A 382 5.27 -9.81 -25.69
N SER A 383 6.25 -9.12 -26.31
CA SER A 383 6.54 -9.31 -27.72
C SER A 383 6.98 -10.74 -28.03
N TYR A 384 6.78 -11.18 -29.27
CA TYR A 384 7.20 -12.52 -29.72
C TYR A 384 8.69 -12.74 -29.46
N ASP A 385 9.54 -11.79 -29.82
CA ASP A 385 11.00 -11.90 -29.63
C ASP A 385 11.39 -12.05 -28.15
N PHE A 386 10.70 -11.36 -27.26
CA PHE A 386 10.90 -11.50 -25.81
C PHE A 386 10.49 -12.91 -25.34
N LYS A 387 9.31 -13.39 -25.77
CA LYS A 387 8.82 -14.73 -25.43
C LYS A 387 9.79 -15.81 -25.91
N GLU A 388 10.26 -15.71 -27.16
CA GLU A 388 11.23 -16.66 -27.73
C GLU A 388 12.56 -16.64 -26.95
N SER A 389 13.09 -15.46 -26.70
CA SER A 389 14.34 -15.27 -25.94
C SER A 389 14.25 -15.81 -24.51
N PHE A 390 13.15 -15.52 -23.82
CA PHE A 390 12.90 -16.04 -22.46
C PHE A 390 12.80 -17.57 -22.48
N ASN A 391 12.00 -18.13 -23.36
CA ASN A 391 11.82 -19.56 -23.50
C ASN A 391 13.13 -20.29 -23.85
N LYS A 392 13.98 -19.69 -24.67
CA LYS A 392 15.30 -20.22 -25.02
C LYS A 392 16.21 -20.28 -23.78
N ARG A 393 16.28 -19.18 -23.00
CA ARG A 393 17.07 -19.16 -21.75
C ARG A 393 16.54 -20.14 -20.72
N LEU A 394 15.23 -20.21 -20.56
CA LEU A 394 14.60 -21.14 -19.62
C LEU A 394 14.82 -22.59 -20.03
N SER A 395 14.74 -22.92 -21.32
CA SER A 395 15.04 -24.25 -21.84
C SER A 395 16.50 -24.64 -21.61
N HIS A 396 17.42 -23.69 -21.78
CA HIS A 396 18.82 -23.89 -21.47
C HIS A 396 19.03 -24.14 -19.95
N PHE A 397 18.41 -23.32 -19.11
CA PHE A 397 18.45 -23.53 -17.65
C PHE A 397 17.89 -24.89 -17.22
N ARG A 398 16.78 -25.34 -17.83
CA ARG A 398 16.22 -26.68 -17.60
C ARG A 398 17.21 -27.79 -17.90
N ALA A 399 18.01 -27.64 -18.96
CA ALA A 399 18.96 -28.64 -19.43
C ALA A 399 20.24 -28.74 -18.57
N LEU A 400 20.53 -27.72 -17.74
CA LEU A 400 21.71 -27.74 -16.88
C LEU A 400 21.62 -28.87 -15.84
N LYS A 401 22.74 -29.57 -15.64
CA LYS A 401 22.89 -30.60 -14.59
C LYS A 401 22.99 -29.95 -13.22
N ASP A 402 23.84 -28.94 -13.08
CA ASP A 402 23.97 -28.11 -11.87
C ASP A 402 23.29 -26.75 -12.10
N LYS A 403 22.23 -26.49 -11.36
CA LYS A 403 21.47 -25.24 -11.39
C LYS A 403 21.85 -24.29 -10.25
N SER A 404 22.87 -24.63 -9.47
CA SER A 404 23.34 -23.84 -8.35
C SER A 404 24.05 -22.56 -8.81
N SER A 405 24.13 -21.57 -7.93
CA SER A 405 24.88 -20.34 -8.21
C SER A 405 26.40 -20.52 -8.12
N SER A 406 26.91 -21.70 -7.81
CA SER A 406 28.34 -22.01 -7.82
C SER A 406 28.86 -22.26 -9.23
N ASP A 407 28.05 -22.76 -10.12
CA ASP A 407 28.34 -22.91 -11.54
C ASP A 407 28.26 -21.56 -12.25
N SER A 408 29.20 -21.26 -13.16
CA SER A 408 29.29 -19.96 -13.84
C SER A 408 28.17 -19.76 -14.86
N GLU A 409 27.85 -20.81 -15.63
CA GLU A 409 26.81 -20.76 -16.66
C GLU A 409 25.42 -20.67 -16.00
N ALA A 410 25.17 -21.48 -14.96
CA ALA A 410 23.96 -21.38 -14.18
C ALA A 410 23.77 -20.00 -13.56
N ARG A 411 24.86 -19.38 -13.08
CA ARG A 411 24.83 -18.02 -12.51
C ARG A 411 24.42 -16.96 -13.53
N GLU A 412 24.97 -17.01 -14.74
CA GLU A 412 24.62 -16.07 -15.80
C GLU A 412 23.17 -16.23 -16.26
N LEU A 413 22.71 -17.49 -16.44
CA LEU A 413 21.32 -17.78 -16.77
C LEU A 413 20.36 -17.34 -15.66
N ARG A 414 20.70 -17.61 -14.40
CA ARG A 414 19.90 -17.13 -13.25
C ARG A 414 19.81 -15.61 -13.24
N SER A 415 20.89 -14.90 -13.51
CA SER A 415 20.89 -13.43 -13.54
C SER A 415 20.00 -12.89 -14.64
N SER A 416 20.11 -13.42 -15.86
CA SER A 416 19.30 -12.96 -17.01
C SER A 416 17.83 -13.34 -16.86
N LEU A 417 17.52 -14.57 -16.43
CA LEU A 417 16.15 -14.99 -16.14
C LEU A 417 15.51 -14.18 -14.99
N THR A 418 16.28 -13.80 -13.99
CA THR A 418 15.80 -12.93 -12.91
C THR A 418 15.46 -11.53 -13.44
N ALA A 419 16.27 -10.97 -14.31
CA ALA A 419 15.98 -9.68 -14.95
C ALA A 419 14.72 -9.73 -15.81
N ASP A 420 14.57 -10.78 -16.62
CA ASP A 420 13.37 -11.00 -17.44
C ASP A 420 12.13 -11.17 -16.57
N PHE A 421 12.23 -11.98 -15.51
CA PHE A 421 11.15 -12.19 -14.56
C PHE A 421 10.63 -10.86 -13.97
N PHE A 422 11.52 -10.00 -13.50
CA PHE A 422 11.10 -8.75 -12.88
C PHE A 422 10.59 -7.73 -13.89
N ALA A 423 10.97 -7.81 -15.16
CA ALA A 423 10.35 -7.01 -16.22
C ALA A 423 8.90 -7.45 -16.47
N VAL A 424 8.67 -8.76 -16.54
CA VAL A 424 7.31 -9.32 -16.65
C VAL A 424 6.51 -9.04 -15.39
N TYR A 425 7.11 -9.15 -14.20
CA TYR A 425 6.48 -8.87 -12.92
C TYR A 425 5.93 -7.44 -12.84
N GLU A 426 6.75 -6.46 -13.25
CA GLU A 426 6.34 -5.06 -13.27
C GLU A 426 5.11 -4.86 -14.17
N THR A 427 5.16 -5.44 -15.39
CA THR A 427 4.06 -5.35 -16.35
C THR A 427 2.79 -6.05 -15.83
N ALA A 428 2.95 -7.25 -15.27
CA ALA A 428 1.84 -8.02 -14.69
C ALA A 428 1.16 -7.24 -13.55
N PHE A 429 1.97 -6.65 -12.65
CA PHE A 429 1.45 -5.85 -11.55
C PHE A 429 0.67 -4.64 -12.03
N LYS A 430 1.24 -3.84 -12.96
CA LYS A 430 0.59 -2.63 -13.47
C LYS A 430 -0.72 -2.97 -14.17
N LYS A 431 -0.74 -3.95 -15.08
CA LYS A 431 -1.96 -4.38 -15.76
C LYS A 431 -3.02 -4.92 -14.79
N ALA A 432 -2.63 -5.73 -13.82
CA ALA A 432 -3.55 -6.23 -12.82
C ALA A 432 -4.10 -5.10 -11.93
N GLN A 433 -3.29 -4.09 -11.62
CA GLN A 433 -3.72 -2.92 -10.85
C GLN A 433 -4.66 -2.02 -11.66
N GLU A 434 -4.38 -1.81 -12.94
CA GLU A 434 -5.23 -1.03 -13.84
C GLU A 434 -6.57 -1.70 -14.09
N SER A 435 -6.59 -3.02 -14.30
CA SER A 435 -7.83 -3.79 -14.50
C SER A 435 -8.64 -3.98 -13.21
N GLY A 436 -8.03 -3.78 -12.05
CA GLY A 436 -8.62 -4.10 -10.75
C GLY A 436 -8.86 -5.59 -10.50
N HIS A 437 -8.42 -6.45 -11.42
CA HIS A 437 -8.59 -7.90 -11.36
C HIS A 437 -7.24 -8.62 -11.44
N TYR A 438 -7.09 -9.62 -10.57
CA TYR A 438 -5.90 -10.47 -10.51
C TYR A 438 -6.28 -11.90 -10.88
N PRO A 439 -6.15 -12.32 -12.16
CA PRO A 439 -6.31 -13.73 -12.52
C PRO A 439 -5.47 -14.62 -11.61
N LYS A 440 -5.97 -15.81 -11.28
CA LYS A 440 -5.31 -16.70 -10.31
C LYS A 440 -3.84 -16.98 -10.68
N VAL A 441 -3.57 -17.23 -11.96
CA VAL A 441 -2.21 -17.44 -12.48
C VAL A 441 -1.31 -16.21 -12.25
N ILE A 442 -1.83 -15.00 -12.42
CA ILE A 442 -1.11 -13.76 -12.14
C ILE A 442 -0.92 -13.57 -10.64
N SER A 443 -1.95 -13.82 -9.83
CA SER A 443 -1.86 -13.75 -8.38
C SER A 443 -0.79 -14.70 -7.83
N MET A 444 -0.73 -15.94 -8.32
CA MET A 444 0.31 -16.90 -7.96
C MET A 444 1.70 -16.42 -8.40
N PHE A 445 1.83 -15.91 -9.63
CA PHE A 445 3.07 -15.37 -10.15
C PHE A 445 3.59 -14.19 -9.31
N LEU A 446 2.72 -13.26 -8.95
CA LEU A 446 3.08 -12.08 -8.17
C LEU A 446 3.43 -12.41 -6.71
N ASN A 447 2.82 -13.43 -6.12
CA ASN A 447 3.04 -13.78 -4.71
C ASN A 447 4.16 -14.80 -4.50
N PHE A 448 4.32 -15.74 -5.42
CA PHE A 448 5.24 -16.88 -5.24
C PHE A 448 6.40 -16.91 -6.23
N GLY A 449 6.34 -16.13 -7.29
CA GLY A 449 7.30 -16.21 -8.38
C GLY A 449 6.83 -17.15 -9.48
N TYR A 450 7.71 -17.38 -10.45
CA TYR A 450 7.39 -18.23 -11.58
C TYR A 450 7.52 -19.71 -11.22
N MET A 451 6.44 -20.42 -11.41
CA MET A 451 6.41 -21.87 -11.27
C MET A 451 6.44 -22.52 -12.66
N ASP A 452 7.50 -23.24 -12.94
CA ASP A 452 7.62 -24.00 -14.19
C ASP A 452 7.17 -25.45 -13.98
N GLU A 453 6.10 -25.86 -14.65
CA GLU A 453 5.54 -27.21 -14.59
C GLU A 453 6.55 -28.31 -14.92
N ARG A 454 7.59 -27.99 -15.69
CA ARG A 454 8.69 -28.90 -16.06
C ARG A 454 9.81 -28.92 -15.02
N LEU A 455 9.81 -27.99 -14.09
CA LEU A 455 10.83 -27.83 -13.05
C LEU A 455 10.31 -28.21 -11.66
N VAL A 456 8.99 -28.16 -11.43
CA VAL A 456 8.34 -28.55 -10.17
C VAL A 456 7.53 -29.85 -10.37
N THR A 457 7.21 -30.52 -9.28
CA THR A 457 6.30 -31.67 -9.32
C THR A 457 4.84 -31.25 -9.33
N LYS A 458 3.95 -32.13 -9.78
CA LYS A 458 2.50 -31.90 -9.77
C LYS A 458 2.00 -31.58 -8.34
N GLU A 459 2.50 -32.29 -7.35
CA GLU A 459 2.14 -32.13 -5.94
C GLU A 459 2.56 -30.75 -5.42
N GLN A 460 3.77 -30.28 -5.79
CA GLN A 460 4.25 -28.95 -5.44
C GLN A 460 3.41 -27.86 -6.07
N ALA A 461 3.02 -28.03 -7.33
CA ALA A 461 2.16 -27.09 -8.03
C ALA A 461 0.77 -26.98 -7.37
N ILE A 462 0.16 -28.11 -7.03
CA ILE A 462 -1.12 -28.16 -6.31
C ILE A 462 -1.00 -27.53 -4.92
N ALA A 463 0.10 -27.80 -4.20
CA ALA A 463 0.32 -27.23 -2.87
C ALA A 463 0.42 -25.70 -2.92
N LEU A 464 1.12 -25.13 -3.91
CA LEU A 464 1.17 -23.68 -4.12
C LEU A 464 -0.19 -23.10 -4.46
N TYR A 465 -0.94 -23.76 -5.31
CA TYR A 465 -2.28 -23.31 -5.67
C TYR A 465 -3.20 -23.25 -4.45
N ARG A 466 -3.09 -24.25 -3.56
CA ARG A 466 -3.83 -24.26 -2.28
C ARG A 466 -3.46 -23.09 -1.36
N LEU A 467 -2.19 -22.67 -1.39
CA LEU A 467 -1.69 -21.59 -0.52
C LEU A 467 -2.00 -20.19 -1.06
N CYS A 468 -2.35 -20.05 -2.34
CA CYS A 468 -2.53 -18.74 -2.98
C CYS A 468 -3.62 -17.90 -2.34
N ASP A 469 -4.70 -18.51 -1.86
CA ASP A 469 -5.86 -17.81 -1.27
C ASP A 469 -5.90 -17.91 0.25
N LYS A 470 -4.88 -18.49 0.87
CA LYS A 470 -4.85 -18.66 2.32
C LYS A 470 -4.69 -17.31 3.01
N GLU A 471 -5.69 -16.93 3.78
CA GLU A 471 -5.60 -15.76 4.64
C GLU A 471 -4.87 -16.07 5.94
N TYR A 472 -4.03 -15.13 6.37
CA TYR A 472 -3.30 -15.24 7.62
C TYR A 472 -3.88 -14.29 8.66
N GLN A 473 -3.95 -14.72 9.92
CA GLN A 473 -4.41 -13.90 11.02
C GLN A 473 -3.56 -12.63 11.16
N LYS A 474 -4.20 -11.54 11.61
CA LYS A 474 -3.50 -10.28 11.91
C LYS A 474 -2.47 -10.50 13.02
N SER A 475 -1.29 -9.98 12.85
CA SER A 475 -0.21 -10.02 13.84
C SER A 475 0.16 -8.63 14.34
N LYS A 476 0.97 -8.53 15.39
CA LYS A 476 1.58 -7.27 15.85
C LYS A 476 2.42 -6.63 14.73
N PHE A 477 3.00 -7.43 13.85
CA PHE A 477 3.87 -6.97 12.77
C PHE A 477 3.08 -6.77 11.47
N THR A 478 3.38 -5.68 10.77
CA THR A 478 2.83 -5.45 9.43
C THR A 478 3.66 -6.21 8.41
N ILE A 479 3.10 -7.32 7.91
CA ILE A 479 3.77 -8.19 6.94
C ILE A 479 3.03 -8.08 5.61
N HIS A 480 3.76 -7.66 4.58
CA HIS A 480 3.25 -7.47 3.23
C HIS A 480 3.81 -8.54 2.29
N SER A 481 2.97 -9.06 1.38
CA SER A 481 3.51 -9.60 0.13
C SER A 481 4.05 -8.44 -0.71
N THR A 482 4.92 -8.74 -1.67
CA THR A 482 5.41 -7.71 -2.61
C THR A 482 4.24 -7.03 -3.32
N THR A 483 3.22 -7.77 -3.71
CA THR A 483 2.02 -7.23 -4.35
C THR A 483 1.32 -6.20 -3.46
N LYS A 484 1.05 -6.53 -2.20
CA LYS A 484 0.42 -5.60 -1.24
C LYS A 484 1.32 -4.39 -0.96
N TRP A 485 2.62 -4.59 -0.85
CA TRP A 485 3.57 -3.49 -0.67
C TRP A 485 3.53 -2.49 -1.83
N LEU A 486 3.57 -3.00 -3.06
CA LEU A 486 3.49 -2.17 -4.26
C LEU A 486 2.11 -1.48 -4.41
N GLN A 487 1.04 -2.12 -3.96
CA GLN A 487 -0.29 -1.50 -3.88
C GLN A 487 -0.32 -0.31 -2.92
N GLU A 488 0.34 -0.41 -1.76
CA GLU A 488 0.44 0.72 -0.82
C GLU A 488 1.19 1.91 -1.43
N ILE A 489 2.21 1.65 -2.26
CA ILE A 489 2.94 2.69 -2.99
C ILE A 489 2.08 3.26 -4.12
N TYR A 490 1.43 2.41 -4.91
CA TYR A 490 0.53 2.83 -5.98
C TYR A 490 -0.61 3.70 -5.46
N ASN A 491 -1.16 3.37 -4.31
CA ASN A 491 -2.22 4.13 -3.66
C ASN A 491 -1.71 5.33 -2.83
N ASN A 492 -0.44 5.68 -2.96
CA ASN A 492 0.22 6.79 -2.25
C ASN A 492 0.11 6.73 -0.71
N ARG A 493 -0.03 5.51 -0.16
CA ARG A 493 -0.04 5.28 1.29
C ARG A 493 1.35 5.06 1.87
N LYS A 494 2.30 4.69 1.01
CA LYS A 494 3.72 4.54 1.35
C LYS A 494 4.58 5.16 0.26
N GLU A 495 5.64 5.83 0.68
CA GLU A 495 6.64 6.33 -0.26
C GLU A 495 7.58 5.21 -0.72
N PRO A 496 8.07 5.27 -1.97
CA PRO A 496 9.06 4.33 -2.46
C PRO A 496 10.33 4.34 -1.62
N SER A 497 11.02 3.22 -1.60
CA SER A 497 12.27 3.04 -0.88
C SER A 497 13.41 3.86 -1.48
N ILE A 498 14.39 4.22 -0.67
CA ILE A 498 15.62 4.83 -1.18
C ILE A 498 16.42 3.82 -2.03
N ASN A 499 17.10 4.33 -3.06
CA ASN A 499 17.93 3.53 -3.94
C ASN A 499 19.31 3.20 -3.32
N ASP A 500 20.13 2.44 -4.05
CA ASP A 500 21.50 2.07 -3.64
C ASP A 500 22.43 3.24 -3.37
N PHE A 501 22.10 4.42 -3.89
CA PHE A 501 22.87 5.66 -3.69
C PHE A 501 22.35 6.50 -2.54
N GLY A 502 21.36 6.01 -1.80
CA GLY A 502 20.74 6.75 -0.68
C GLY A 502 19.78 7.84 -1.14
N GLN A 503 19.31 7.78 -2.39
CA GLN A 503 18.40 8.77 -2.97
C GLN A 503 16.96 8.24 -2.89
N ASP A 504 16.05 9.09 -2.45
CA ASP A 504 14.62 8.85 -2.52
C ASP A 504 14.06 9.19 -3.92
N TYR A 505 12.77 8.93 -4.15
CA TYR A 505 12.10 9.21 -5.41
C TYR A 505 12.19 10.70 -5.79
N TYR A 506 12.09 11.59 -4.79
CA TYR A 506 12.17 13.04 -5.01
C TYR A 506 13.61 13.54 -5.18
N ASP A 507 14.61 12.83 -4.66
CA ASP A 507 16.03 13.12 -4.94
C ASP A 507 16.34 12.94 -6.41
N ILE A 508 15.75 11.91 -7.04
CA ILE A 508 15.89 11.70 -8.49
C ILE A 508 15.31 12.89 -9.26
N PHE A 509 14.13 13.36 -8.87
CA PHE A 509 13.56 14.57 -9.48
C PHE A 509 14.47 15.79 -9.30
N ARG A 510 15.04 15.99 -8.12
CA ARG A 510 16.00 17.08 -7.84
C ARG A 510 17.24 17.00 -8.73
N ASP A 511 17.74 15.79 -8.98
CA ASP A 511 18.88 15.57 -9.86
C ASP A 511 18.52 15.79 -11.35
N MET A 512 17.34 15.36 -11.79
CA MET A 512 16.81 15.67 -13.12
C MET A 512 16.66 17.18 -13.33
N LYS A 513 16.19 17.90 -12.30
CA LYS A 513 16.09 19.36 -12.31
C LYS A 513 17.47 20.03 -12.43
N LYS A 514 18.47 19.56 -11.67
CA LYS A 514 19.86 20.06 -11.78
C LYS A 514 20.42 19.87 -13.19
N ARG A 515 20.05 18.75 -13.86
CA ARG A 515 20.42 18.46 -15.24
C ARG A 515 19.55 19.19 -16.28
N LYS A 516 18.60 20.02 -15.87
CA LYS A 516 17.64 20.76 -16.71
C LYS A 516 16.76 19.84 -17.60
N ILE A 517 16.50 18.61 -17.17
CA ILE A 517 15.62 17.67 -17.86
C ILE A 517 14.16 17.97 -17.50
N VAL A 518 13.91 18.42 -16.25
CA VAL A 518 12.60 18.78 -15.72
C VAL A 518 12.66 20.14 -15.02
N THR A 519 11.51 20.77 -14.85
CA THR A 519 11.33 22.06 -14.19
C THR A 519 10.51 21.91 -12.92
N ASP A 520 10.32 22.97 -12.13
CA ASP A 520 9.40 22.94 -10.97
C ASP A 520 7.95 22.74 -11.40
N LEU A 521 7.62 23.05 -12.63
CA LEU A 521 6.28 22.88 -13.20
C LEU A 521 5.92 21.38 -13.35
N ASP A 522 6.91 20.53 -13.52
CA ASP A 522 6.72 19.08 -13.72
C ASP A 522 6.61 18.32 -12.39
N LYS A 523 6.88 19.00 -11.26
CA LYS A 523 6.90 18.38 -9.93
C LYS A 523 5.57 17.75 -9.54
N PRO A 524 4.40 18.42 -9.68
CA PRO A 524 3.12 17.81 -9.32
C PRO A 524 2.77 16.58 -10.16
N ALA A 525 3.10 16.60 -11.46
CA ALA A 525 2.92 15.42 -12.32
C ALA A 525 3.82 14.26 -11.88
N TYR A 526 5.08 14.55 -11.56
CA TYR A 526 6.03 13.56 -11.07
C TYR A 526 5.61 12.94 -9.73
N GLU A 527 5.09 13.75 -8.81
CA GLU A 527 4.58 13.29 -7.51
C GLU A 527 3.34 12.39 -7.64
N LYS A 528 2.51 12.64 -8.66
CA LYS A 528 1.29 11.89 -8.95
C LYS A 528 1.51 10.70 -9.91
N ASP A 529 2.71 10.51 -10.41
CA ASP A 529 3.02 9.35 -11.27
C ASP A 529 3.20 8.08 -10.45
N PHE A 530 2.09 7.44 -10.12
CA PHE A 530 2.06 6.23 -9.31
C PHE A 530 2.73 5.04 -10.01
N ASN A 531 2.62 4.96 -11.34
CA ASN A 531 3.29 3.93 -12.12
C ASN A 531 4.82 4.10 -12.10
N ALA A 532 5.31 5.33 -12.16
CA ALA A 532 6.75 5.61 -12.02
C ALA A 532 7.24 5.31 -10.59
N LYS A 533 6.46 5.62 -9.55
CA LYS A 533 6.77 5.25 -8.16
C LYS A 533 6.89 3.73 -7.99
N VAL A 534 5.96 2.97 -8.55
CA VAL A 534 6.00 1.50 -8.55
C VAL A 534 7.21 0.98 -9.31
N SER A 535 7.50 1.53 -10.49
CA SER A 535 8.69 1.15 -11.26
C SER A 535 9.98 1.42 -10.50
N PHE A 536 10.06 2.56 -9.83
CA PHE A 536 11.21 2.93 -8.99
C PHE A 536 11.38 1.94 -7.84
N GLU A 537 10.30 1.58 -7.15
CA GLU A 537 10.34 0.61 -6.06
C GLU A 537 10.74 -0.79 -6.52
N ILE A 538 10.15 -1.29 -7.61
CA ILE A 538 10.51 -2.59 -8.19
C ILE A 538 11.98 -2.60 -8.59
N ASN A 539 12.46 -1.52 -9.19
CA ASN A 539 13.85 -1.40 -9.57
C ASN A 539 14.78 -1.44 -8.35
N ASN A 540 14.46 -0.72 -7.31
CA ASN A 540 15.25 -0.69 -6.09
C ASN A 540 15.20 -2.02 -5.34
N MET A 541 14.00 -2.58 -5.17
CA MET A 541 13.79 -3.78 -4.35
C MET A 541 14.21 -5.07 -5.05
N LEU A 542 14.04 -5.15 -6.38
CA LEU A 542 14.13 -6.42 -7.09
C LEU A 542 15.17 -6.43 -8.22
N LYS A 543 15.45 -5.29 -8.88
CA LYS A 543 16.33 -5.25 -10.05
C LYS A 543 17.77 -4.83 -9.75
N THR A 544 17.98 -3.85 -8.86
CA THR A 544 19.31 -3.25 -8.61
C THR A 544 19.95 -3.59 -7.28
N ASN A 545 19.45 -4.32 -6.56
CA ASN A 545 19.38 -4.82 -5.19
C ASN A 545 20.68 -5.24 -4.48
N GLN A 546 21.87 -4.93 -4.93
CA GLN A 546 23.07 -5.51 -4.31
C GLN A 546 23.58 -4.74 -3.09
N LYS A 547 23.19 -3.48 -2.92
CA LYS A 547 23.72 -2.59 -1.87
C LYS A 547 22.68 -2.06 -0.88
N VAL A 548 21.42 -1.93 -1.29
CA VAL A 548 20.33 -1.41 -0.45
C VAL A 548 20.02 -2.37 0.70
N CYS A 549 20.19 -3.66 0.45
CA CYS A 549 20.04 -4.68 1.46
C CYS A 549 21.37 -5.04 2.06
N HIS A 550 21.46 -5.07 3.39
CA HIS A 550 22.58 -5.71 4.08
C HIS A 550 22.48 -7.22 3.91
N GLY A 551 22.77 -7.69 2.74
CA GLY A 551 22.72 -9.08 2.35
C GLY A 551 22.65 -9.20 0.83
N HIS A 552 23.12 -10.30 0.31
CA HIS A 552 23.16 -10.50 -1.13
C HIS A 552 21.83 -11.04 -1.63
N MET A 553 21.01 -10.21 -2.27
CA MET A 553 19.82 -10.66 -3.02
C MET A 553 20.20 -11.54 -4.22
N SER A 554 21.47 -11.58 -4.61
CA SER A 554 21.96 -12.54 -5.63
C SER A 554 21.69 -14.00 -5.28
N SER A 555 21.41 -14.30 -4.02
CA SER A 555 20.95 -15.64 -3.58
C SER A 555 19.45 -15.87 -3.83
N TYR A 556 18.69 -14.84 -4.19
CA TYR A 556 17.26 -14.93 -4.42
C TYR A 556 16.99 -15.26 -5.88
N PHE A 557 16.17 -16.26 -6.12
CA PHE A 557 15.83 -16.70 -7.46
C PHE A 557 14.31 -16.84 -7.61
N PRO A 558 13.70 -16.17 -8.60
CA PRO A 558 12.26 -16.10 -8.72
C PRO A 558 11.63 -17.28 -9.46
N ILE A 559 12.44 -18.19 -10.00
CA ILE A 559 11.95 -19.38 -10.70
C ILE A 559 12.09 -20.60 -9.79
N LEU A 560 10.98 -21.20 -9.44
CA LEU A 560 10.94 -22.36 -8.58
C LEU A 560 11.26 -23.64 -9.36
N HIS A 561 12.13 -24.48 -8.82
CA HIS A 561 12.44 -25.80 -9.35
C HIS A 561 12.77 -26.80 -8.22
N LYS A 562 12.52 -28.08 -8.48
CA LYS A 562 12.64 -29.14 -7.49
C LYS A 562 14.01 -29.23 -6.81
N ASP A 563 15.07 -28.85 -7.51
CA ASP A 563 16.44 -28.94 -6.97
C ASP A 563 16.74 -27.81 -5.94
N ILE A 564 15.92 -26.74 -5.89
CA ILE A 564 16.01 -25.70 -4.87
C ILE A 564 15.16 -26.10 -3.65
N ILE A 565 14.00 -26.73 -3.89
CA ILE A 565 13.06 -27.09 -2.86
C ILE A 565 13.30 -28.56 -2.51
N THR A 566 14.21 -28.80 -1.59
CA THR A 566 14.60 -30.15 -1.15
C THR A 566 13.66 -30.75 -0.13
N ARG A 567 12.78 -29.92 0.47
CA ARG A 567 11.80 -30.31 1.48
C ARG A 567 10.39 -30.28 0.90
N ASP A 568 9.45 -30.78 1.66
CA ASP A 568 8.03 -30.55 1.45
C ASP A 568 7.77 -29.05 1.25
N LEU A 569 7.05 -28.69 0.20
CA LEU A 569 6.83 -27.30 -0.18
C LEU A 569 6.20 -26.48 0.95
N GLU A 570 5.24 -27.03 1.68
CA GLU A 570 4.60 -26.37 2.82
C GLU A 570 5.60 -26.00 3.92
N LYS A 571 6.64 -26.80 4.10
CA LYS A 571 7.73 -26.51 5.05
C LYS A 571 8.66 -25.43 4.53
N SER A 572 8.86 -25.38 3.21
CA SER A 572 9.72 -24.38 2.56
C SER A 572 9.07 -23.01 2.44
N VAL A 573 7.73 -22.92 2.47
CA VAL A 573 7.00 -21.64 2.39
C VAL A 573 7.21 -20.80 3.65
N VAL A 574 7.64 -19.57 3.44
CA VAL A 574 7.77 -18.55 4.48
C VAL A 574 6.45 -17.82 4.65
N THR A 575 5.76 -18.10 5.75
CA THR A 575 4.46 -17.50 6.04
C THR A 575 4.58 -16.35 7.04
N PRO A 576 3.66 -15.38 7.04
CA PRO A 576 3.60 -14.34 8.07
C PRO A 576 3.59 -14.89 9.50
N HIS A 577 2.90 -15.99 9.73
CA HIS A 577 2.85 -16.63 11.05
C HIS A 577 4.23 -17.15 11.50
N LYS A 578 4.93 -17.90 10.64
CA LYS A 578 6.29 -18.38 10.94
C LYS A 578 7.28 -17.25 11.24
N ILE A 579 7.19 -16.13 10.52
CA ILE A 579 8.03 -14.95 10.78
C ILE A 579 7.66 -14.32 12.13
N THR A 580 6.37 -14.13 12.38
CA THR A 580 5.87 -13.53 13.62
C THR A 580 6.29 -14.33 14.84
N ASP A 581 6.10 -15.65 14.81
CA ASP A 581 6.47 -16.52 15.92
C ASP A 581 7.99 -16.50 16.20
N ALA A 582 8.79 -16.53 15.13
CA ALA A 582 10.23 -16.44 15.27
C ALA A 582 10.68 -15.10 15.88
N ILE A 583 10.05 -13.97 15.47
CA ILE A 583 10.35 -12.66 16.04
C ILE A 583 9.91 -12.61 17.52
N ILE A 584 8.70 -13.07 17.84
CA ILE A 584 8.17 -13.07 19.21
C ILE A 584 9.07 -13.87 20.13
N ASN A 585 9.48 -15.08 19.73
CA ASN A 585 10.40 -15.91 20.51
C ASN A 585 11.73 -15.20 20.82
N ILE A 586 12.23 -14.38 19.88
CA ILE A 586 13.45 -13.61 20.12
C ILE A 586 13.17 -12.43 21.05
N LEU A 587 12.02 -11.76 20.90
CA LEU A 587 11.63 -10.63 21.75
C LEU A 587 11.35 -11.04 23.19
N GLU A 588 10.95 -12.27 23.44
CA GLU A 588 10.84 -12.82 24.81
C GLU A 588 12.21 -12.85 25.52
N THR A 589 13.29 -12.89 24.76
CA THR A 589 14.67 -12.83 25.30
C THR A 589 15.28 -11.45 25.20
N ASP A 590 15.18 -10.79 24.03
CA ASP A 590 15.64 -9.42 23.81
C ASP A 590 14.48 -8.49 23.49
N PHE A 591 13.77 -8.03 24.52
CA PHE A 591 12.59 -7.17 24.38
C PHE A 591 12.90 -5.81 23.74
N SER A 592 14.16 -5.38 23.74
CA SER A 592 14.57 -4.04 23.31
C SER A 592 14.96 -3.95 21.85
N VAL A 593 14.80 -5.03 21.06
CA VAL A 593 15.20 -5.10 19.64
C VAL A 593 14.72 -3.91 18.82
N PHE A 594 13.46 -3.55 18.92
CA PHE A 594 12.85 -2.49 18.11
C PHE A 594 12.77 -1.14 18.82
N TYR A 595 13.32 -1.04 20.04
CA TYR A 595 13.40 0.23 20.74
C TYR A 595 14.59 1.04 20.26
N ARG A 596 14.37 2.34 20.01
CA ARG A 596 15.42 3.30 19.69
C ARG A 596 15.13 4.66 20.27
N GLU A 597 16.17 5.43 20.52
CA GLU A 597 16.06 6.80 21.01
C GLU A 597 15.66 7.72 19.88
N ILE A 598 14.59 8.48 20.08
CA ILE A 598 14.10 9.49 19.15
C ILE A 598 13.93 10.84 19.85
N TRP A 599 13.84 11.90 19.06
CA TRP A 599 13.50 13.23 19.57
C TRP A 599 11.99 13.40 19.61
N TYR A 600 11.44 13.48 20.80
CA TYR A 600 10.05 13.84 21.05
C TYR A 600 9.92 15.37 21.08
N LYS A 601 8.88 15.91 20.44
CA LYS A 601 8.52 17.32 20.39
C LYS A 601 7.05 17.48 20.72
N ASN A 602 6.71 18.47 21.51
CA ASN A 602 5.32 18.83 21.79
C ASN A 602 5.22 20.35 21.97
N GLU A 603 4.78 21.07 20.94
CA GLU A 603 4.67 22.52 20.93
C GLU A 603 3.66 23.02 21.98
N LYS A 604 2.55 22.29 22.19
CA LYS A 604 1.51 22.64 23.18
C LYS A 604 2.02 22.65 24.62
N LYS A 605 3.10 21.91 24.89
CA LYS A 605 3.71 21.76 26.23
C LYS A 605 5.10 22.36 26.29
N ASN A 606 5.51 23.15 25.30
CA ASN A 606 6.83 23.77 25.18
C ASN A 606 8.00 22.75 25.31
N ILE A 607 7.79 21.55 24.79
CA ILE A 607 8.84 20.54 24.72
C ILE A 607 9.47 20.63 23.34
N GLU A 608 10.61 21.26 23.25
CA GLU A 608 11.31 21.44 21.97
C GLU A 608 12.02 20.17 21.53
N LYS A 609 12.62 19.46 22.46
CA LYS A 609 13.46 18.28 22.16
C LYS A 609 13.72 17.44 23.40
N GLU A 610 13.05 16.31 23.51
CA GLU A 610 13.25 15.33 24.58
C GLU A 610 13.64 13.98 24.00
N PRO A 611 14.78 13.37 24.43
CA PRO A 611 15.11 12.01 24.00
C PRO A 611 14.20 11.01 24.72
N ILE A 612 13.53 10.18 23.95
CA ILE A 612 12.71 9.09 24.46
C ILE A 612 13.03 7.78 23.75
N MET A 613 12.91 6.67 24.46
CA MET A 613 12.94 5.34 23.85
C MET A 613 11.55 5.00 23.31
N LYS A 614 11.47 4.75 22.01
CA LYS A 614 10.21 4.37 21.35
C LYS A 614 10.38 3.08 20.58
N GLU A 615 9.39 2.19 20.72
CA GLU A 615 9.30 1.00 19.88
C GLU A 615 8.86 1.40 18.48
N ILE A 616 9.66 1.04 17.47
CA ILE A 616 9.34 1.27 16.06
C ILE A 616 9.54 -0.04 15.32
N LEU A 617 8.43 -0.68 15.00
CA LEU A 617 8.41 -1.97 14.34
C LEU A 617 8.80 -1.82 12.86
N PRO A 618 9.60 -2.74 12.30
CA PRO A 618 9.93 -2.72 10.88
C PRO A 618 8.75 -3.13 10.03
N ASP A 619 8.68 -2.61 8.82
CA ASP A 619 7.87 -3.19 7.75
C ASP A 619 8.52 -4.49 7.29
N ILE A 620 7.73 -5.53 7.10
CA ILE A 620 8.20 -6.84 6.65
C ILE A 620 7.62 -7.13 5.28
N ILE A 621 8.48 -7.48 4.33
CA ILE A 621 8.09 -7.72 2.93
C ILE A 621 8.54 -9.14 2.53
N ILE A 622 7.61 -9.93 2.02
CA ILE A 622 7.89 -11.24 1.45
C ILE A 622 7.99 -11.09 -0.07
N VAL A 623 9.16 -11.42 -0.62
CA VAL A 623 9.40 -11.32 -2.07
C VAL A 623 9.21 -12.68 -2.76
N PRO A 624 8.68 -12.72 -4.00
CA PRO A 624 8.33 -13.94 -4.72
C PRO A 624 9.56 -14.67 -5.26
N THR A 625 10.39 -15.15 -4.35
CA THR A 625 11.68 -15.76 -4.67
C THR A 625 11.99 -16.92 -3.71
N PHE A 626 12.96 -17.75 -4.10
CA PHE A 626 13.65 -18.66 -3.21
C PHE A 626 14.94 -17.99 -2.69
N GLY A 627 15.24 -18.17 -1.41
CA GLY A 627 16.47 -17.62 -0.83
C GLY A 627 16.84 -18.28 0.51
N SER A 628 18.12 -18.27 0.84
CA SER A 628 18.67 -18.83 2.08
C SER A 628 18.83 -17.81 3.21
N ARG A 629 18.45 -16.54 3.00
CA ARG A 629 18.64 -15.46 3.96
C ARG A 629 17.48 -14.50 3.91
N ALA A 630 17.16 -13.92 5.05
CA ALA A 630 16.42 -12.66 5.11
C ALA A 630 17.41 -11.49 5.04
N SER A 631 16.96 -10.36 4.54
CA SER A 631 17.79 -9.18 4.36
C SER A 631 17.16 -7.97 5.04
N MET A 632 17.97 -7.08 5.55
CA MET A 632 17.54 -5.82 6.10
C MET A 632 17.72 -4.72 5.05
N TRP A 633 16.67 -3.99 4.77
CA TRP A 633 16.73 -2.82 3.92
C TRP A 633 16.92 -1.56 4.77
N GLN A 634 17.99 -0.84 4.49
CA GLN A 634 18.33 0.37 5.25
C GLN A 634 17.42 1.54 4.90
N GLU A 635 16.41 1.76 5.72
CA GLU A 635 15.72 3.05 5.80
C GLU A 635 15.65 3.54 7.25
N ILE A 636 16.65 3.19 8.06
CA ILE A 636 16.74 3.70 9.41
C ILE A 636 17.42 5.06 9.33
N THR A 637 16.69 6.10 9.65
CA THR A 637 17.22 7.45 9.77
C THR A 637 17.52 7.78 11.23
N GLY A 638 18.41 8.73 11.46
CA GLY A 638 18.80 9.13 12.82
C GLY A 638 17.64 9.66 13.67
N ARG A 639 17.93 10.11 14.88
CA ARG A 639 16.95 10.48 15.94
C ARG A 639 15.83 11.44 15.54
N GLY A 640 15.99 12.18 14.46
CA GLY A 640 14.99 13.15 13.99
C GLY A 640 13.84 12.57 13.17
N ARG A 641 13.90 11.31 12.75
CA ARG A 641 12.91 10.65 11.90
C ARG A 641 12.49 9.31 12.48
N ASN A 642 11.19 9.00 12.37
CA ASN A 642 10.59 7.76 12.88
C ASN A 642 10.41 6.71 11.77
N THR A 643 11.29 6.69 10.78
CA THR A 643 11.19 5.72 9.69
C THR A 643 11.43 4.30 10.21
N PRO A 644 10.49 3.38 10.00
CA PRO A 644 10.70 1.98 10.35
C PRO A 644 11.81 1.40 9.46
N GLY A 645 12.57 0.43 9.95
CA GLY A 645 13.41 -0.40 9.09
C GLY A 645 12.53 -1.32 8.22
N ARG A 646 13.11 -1.91 7.18
CA ARG A 646 12.43 -2.89 6.34
C ARG A 646 13.16 -4.22 6.36
N PHE A 647 12.42 -5.30 6.58
CA PHE A 647 12.90 -6.66 6.51
C PHE A 647 12.35 -7.33 5.26
N ILE A 648 13.23 -7.94 4.48
CA ILE A 648 12.86 -8.67 3.28
C ILE A 648 13.11 -10.15 3.49
N PHE A 649 12.07 -10.94 3.24
CA PHE A 649 12.11 -12.40 3.29
C PHE A 649 11.84 -12.98 1.90
N PRO A 650 12.50 -14.09 1.52
CA PRO A 650 12.08 -14.85 0.36
C PRO A 650 10.77 -15.57 0.66
N ALA A 651 9.93 -15.81 -0.35
CA ALA A 651 8.70 -16.59 -0.19
C ALA A 651 8.98 -18.08 0.12
N PHE A 652 10.17 -18.57 -0.28
CA PHE A 652 10.59 -19.95 -0.06
C PHE A 652 12.01 -20.03 0.45
N THR A 653 12.24 -20.97 1.38
CA THR A 653 13.57 -21.23 1.95
C THR A 653 13.70 -22.68 2.38
N ASP A 654 14.93 -23.20 2.32
CA ASP A 654 15.31 -24.49 2.93
C ASP A 654 15.85 -24.33 4.36
N GLU A 655 16.13 -23.08 4.75
CA GLU A 655 16.70 -22.77 6.04
C GLU A 655 15.63 -22.78 7.14
N ASN A 656 16.07 -22.94 8.37
CA ASN A 656 15.22 -22.75 9.52
C ASN A 656 14.84 -21.25 9.64
N ILE A 657 13.54 -20.96 9.71
CA ILE A 657 13.05 -19.57 9.74
C ILE A 657 13.48 -18.87 11.04
N TYR A 658 13.49 -19.54 12.17
CA TYR A 658 13.98 -18.97 13.42
C TYR A 658 15.45 -18.51 13.32
N ASP A 659 16.33 -19.36 12.79
CA ASP A 659 17.75 -19.04 12.60
C ASP A 659 17.93 -17.88 11.59
N MET A 660 17.09 -17.87 10.54
CA MET A 660 17.08 -16.78 9.55
C MET A 660 16.70 -15.44 10.19
N VAL A 661 15.64 -15.44 11.00
CA VAL A 661 15.15 -14.25 11.70
C VAL A 661 16.16 -13.80 12.76
N LEU A 662 16.76 -14.73 13.48
CA LEU A 662 17.74 -14.41 14.52
C LEU A 662 19.01 -13.73 13.93
N LYS A 663 19.50 -14.23 12.81
CA LYS A 663 20.61 -13.59 12.07
C LYS A 663 20.23 -12.20 11.55
N LEU A 664 19.01 -12.07 11.04
CA LEU A 664 18.48 -10.78 10.58
C LEU A 664 18.38 -9.77 11.72
N ILE A 665 17.85 -10.17 12.86
CA ILE A 665 17.72 -9.30 14.05
C ILE A 665 19.09 -8.91 14.61
N GLY A 666 20.05 -9.83 14.67
CA GLY A 666 21.40 -9.50 15.05
C GLY A 666 22.03 -8.44 14.12
N ALA A 667 21.89 -8.63 12.81
CA ALA A 667 22.33 -7.63 11.83
C ALA A 667 21.59 -6.29 11.98
N PHE A 668 20.29 -6.32 12.24
CA PHE A 668 19.48 -5.12 12.48
C PHE A 668 19.93 -4.36 13.72
N ARG A 669 20.19 -5.04 14.83
CA ARG A 669 20.73 -4.44 16.06
C ARG A 669 22.02 -3.66 15.78
N TRP A 670 22.94 -4.26 15.05
CA TRP A 670 24.20 -3.63 14.69
C TRP A 670 23.98 -2.37 13.85
N GLU A 671 23.21 -2.48 12.78
CA GLU A 671 22.97 -1.37 11.85
C GLU A 671 22.12 -0.26 12.48
N LEU A 672 21.17 -0.61 13.32
CA LEU A 672 20.39 0.38 14.08
C LEU A 672 21.31 1.23 14.94
N CYS A 673 22.19 0.60 15.73
CA CYS A 673 23.13 1.32 16.57
C CYS A 673 24.08 2.17 15.71
N ARG A 674 24.65 1.60 14.64
CA ARG A 674 25.56 2.30 13.73
C ARG A 674 24.91 3.54 13.10
N THR A 675 23.67 3.43 12.66
CA THR A 675 22.94 4.53 12.04
C THR A 675 22.55 5.61 13.06
N MET A 676 22.13 5.21 14.26
CA MET A 676 21.80 6.14 15.33
C MET A 676 23.01 6.94 15.83
N MET A 677 24.18 6.32 15.88
CA MET A 677 25.44 6.96 16.30
C MET A 677 26.08 7.77 15.16
N GLY A 678 25.74 7.51 13.91
CA GLY A 678 26.25 8.22 12.74
C GLY A 678 27.77 8.12 12.65
N VAL A 679 28.48 9.25 12.54
CA VAL A 679 29.96 9.29 12.43
C VAL A 679 30.68 8.78 13.67
N ALA A 680 30.02 8.78 14.82
CA ALA A 680 30.57 8.32 16.09
C ALA A 680 30.32 6.83 16.39
N TRP A 681 29.88 6.07 15.41
CA TRP A 681 29.44 4.67 15.59
C TRP A 681 30.54 3.74 16.18
N ASN A 682 31.79 4.05 15.97
CA ASN A 682 32.96 3.33 16.48
C ASN A 682 33.80 4.12 17.52
N ASP A 683 33.29 5.24 17.99
CA ASP A 683 33.95 6.03 19.03
C ASP A 683 33.66 5.42 20.41
N ILE A 684 34.67 4.88 21.04
CA ILE A 684 34.58 4.19 22.34
C ILE A 684 34.12 5.14 23.47
N THR A 685 34.28 6.44 23.31
CA THR A 685 33.82 7.42 24.31
C THR A 685 32.28 7.47 24.41
N GLU A 686 31.59 7.15 23.33
CA GLU A 686 30.12 7.07 23.26
C GLU A 686 29.52 5.84 23.95
N LYS A 687 30.34 4.84 24.24
CA LYS A 687 29.90 3.58 24.90
C LYS A 687 28.67 2.95 24.26
N SER A 688 28.62 2.96 22.94
CA SER A 688 27.56 2.33 22.17
C SER A 688 27.85 0.84 21.89
N LEU A 689 26.81 0.07 21.50
CA LEU A 689 27.01 -1.32 21.11
C LEU A 689 28.12 -1.48 20.07
N THR A 690 28.04 -0.70 19.01
CA THR A 690 29.01 -0.80 17.90
C THR A 690 30.39 -0.36 18.27
N SER A 691 30.52 0.69 19.09
CA SER A 691 31.86 1.20 19.52
C SER A 691 32.55 0.25 20.50
N GLU A 692 31.87 -0.22 21.54
CA GLU A 692 32.41 -1.15 22.51
C GLU A 692 32.77 -2.51 21.89
N TYR A 693 31.89 -3.01 20.99
CA TYR A 693 32.13 -4.28 20.33
C TYR A 693 33.29 -4.18 19.31
N THR A 694 33.41 -3.06 18.60
CA THR A 694 34.54 -2.79 17.69
C THR A 694 35.82 -2.71 18.44
N ASP A 695 35.88 -1.97 19.56
CA ASP A 695 37.06 -1.86 20.43
C ASP A 695 37.45 -3.24 20.96
N TYR A 696 36.51 -4.01 21.46
CA TYR A 696 36.74 -5.37 21.92
C TYR A 696 37.39 -6.26 20.85
N ILE A 697 36.90 -6.27 19.63
CA ILE A 697 37.46 -7.09 18.55
C ILE A 697 38.80 -6.55 18.04
N GLN A 698 38.98 -5.23 17.97
CA GLN A 698 40.25 -4.63 17.50
C GLN A 698 41.40 -4.86 18.50
N PHE A 699 41.08 -4.79 19.78
CA PHE A 699 42.11 -4.85 20.82
C PHE A 699 42.12 -6.15 21.64
N TYR A 700 41.45 -7.22 21.20
CA TYR A 700 41.33 -8.49 21.94
C TYR A 700 42.68 -9.07 22.35
N LYS A 701 43.72 -8.92 21.52
CA LYS A 701 45.07 -9.44 21.83
C LYS A 701 45.72 -8.74 23.03
N LYS A 702 45.46 -7.44 23.21
CA LYS A 702 45.97 -6.62 24.30
C LYS A 702 45.16 -6.70 25.58
N ASN A 703 44.00 -7.34 25.51
CA ASN A 703 43.08 -7.38 26.62
C ASN A 703 43.53 -8.44 27.63
N HIS A 704 43.79 -8.01 28.85
CA HIS A 704 44.29 -8.85 29.95
C HIS A 704 43.14 -9.68 30.60
N ASP A 705 41.90 -9.31 30.43
CA ASP A 705 40.75 -10.06 30.94
C ASP A 705 40.39 -11.27 30.09
N LEU A 706 41.04 -11.44 28.94
CA LEU A 706 40.82 -12.58 28.03
C LEU A 706 41.92 -13.63 28.24
N SER A 707 41.50 -14.89 28.42
CA SER A 707 42.44 -16.02 28.41
C SER A 707 42.98 -16.25 26.98
N GLU A 708 44.15 -16.89 26.87
CA GLU A 708 44.73 -17.20 25.55
C GLU A 708 43.82 -18.08 24.70
N GLU A 709 43.09 -18.99 25.33
CA GLU A 709 42.07 -19.79 24.63
C GLU A 709 40.94 -18.92 24.06
N ALA A 710 40.46 -17.93 24.80
CA ALA A 710 39.47 -16.99 24.34
C ALA A 710 39.99 -16.13 23.18
N LYS A 711 41.24 -15.69 23.23
CA LYS A 711 41.91 -14.93 22.17
C LYS A 711 42.00 -15.75 20.87
N GLU A 712 42.34 -17.04 20.97
CA GLU A 712 42.42 -17.90 19.78
C GLU A 712 41.02 -18.16 19.19
N LYS A 713 40.00 -18.35 20.02
CA LYS A 713 38.58 -18.45 19.52
C LYS A 713 38.15 -17.18 18.78
N ILE A 714 38.48 -16.01 19.30
CA ILE A 714 38.18 -14.72 18.63
C ILE A 714 38.91 -14.63 17.30
N LYS A 715 40.20 -15.02 17.25
CA LYS A 715 40.98 -15.02 16.00
C LYS A 715 40.33 -15.94 14.94
N VAL A 716 39.89 -17.13 15.30
CA VAL A 716 39.19 -18.05 14.41
C VAL A 716 37.86 -17.43 13.93
N GLN A 717 37.08 -16.80 14.81
CA GLN A 717 35.84 -16.10 14.49
C GLN A 717 36.10 -14.96 13.51
N ILE A 718 37.12 -14.14 13.70
CA ILE A 718 37.51 -13.04 12.80
C ILE A 718 37.83 -13.59 11.40
N GLN A 719 38.59 -14.68 11.32
CA GLN A 719 38.92 -15.33 10.04
C GLN A 719 37.69 -15.89 9.35
N LYS A 720 36.83 -16.61 10.08
CA LYS A 720 35.59 -17.20 9.56
C LYS A 720 34.64 -16.14 8.99
N ASN A 721 34.54 -15.01 9.64
CA ASN A 721 33.67 -13.91 9.25
C ASN A 721 34.39 -12.84 8.39
N ARG A 722 35.54 -13.17 7.78
CA ARG A 722 36.29 -12.30 6.85
C ARG A 722 36.52 -10.87 7.40
N ASN A 723 36.79 -10.72 8.67
CA ASN A 723 36.97 -9.46 9.41
C ASN A 723 35.73 -8.56 9.46
N MET A 724 34.54 -9.08 9.13
CA MET A 724 33.30 -8.29 9.19
C MET A 724 32.77 -8.23 10.62
N MET A 725 32.93 -7.09 11.28
CA MET A 725 32.51 -6.89 12.69
C MET A 725 31.03 -7.21 12.94
N LYS A 726 30.18 -6.83 12.01
CA LYS A 726 28.75 -7.13 12.07
C LYS A 726 28.46 -8.64 12.11
N ASP A 727 29.16 -9.42 11.29
CA ASP A 727 28.95 -10.86 11.20
C ASP A 727 29.48 -11.59 12.46
N ILE A 728 30.59 -11.09 13.02
CA ILE A 728 31.11 -11.58 14.30
C ILE A 728 30.09 -11.30 15.41
N PHE A 729 29.61 -10.06 15.49
CA PHE A 729 28.56 -9.68 16.45
C PHE A 729 27.31 -10.54 16.29
N THR A 730 26.81 -10.73 15.05
CA THR A 730 25.62 -11.53 14.79
C THR A 730 25.78 -12.98 15.25
N SER A 731 27.00 -13.54 15.09
CA SER A 731 27.29 -14.89 15.61
C SER A 731 27.29 -14.93 17.14
N ASP A 732 27.82 -13.91 17.81
CA ASP A 732 27.78 -13.84 19.28
C ASP A 732 26.38 -13.51 19.80
N TYR A 733 25.59 -12.76 19.04
CA TYR A 733 24.18 -12.49 19.35
C TYR A 733 23.34 -13.75 19.28
N ASP A 734 23.60 -14.64 18.31
CA ASP A 734 22.98 -15.96 18.26
C ASP A 734 23.28 -16.78 19.53
N VAL A 735 24.53 -16.81 19.95
CA VAL A 735 24.94 -17.47 21.20
C VAL A 735 24.28 -16.81 22.43
N TRP A 736 24.14 -15.50 22.42
CA TRP A 736 23.47 -14.71 23.46
C TRP A 736 22.00 -15.14 23.62
N ILE A 737 21.25 -15.19 22.53
CA ILE A 737 19.82 -15.52 22.56
C ILE A 737 19.58 -17.00 22.86
N ASN A 738 20.36 -17.90 22.26
CA ASN A 738 20.06 -19.33 22.36
C ASN A 738 20.64 -20.03 23.59
N TYR A 739 21.74 -19.48 24.16
CA TYR A 739 22.49 -20.15 25.24
C TYR A 739 22.68 -19.29 26.49
N GLU A 740 23.25 -18.10 26.35
CA GLU A 740 23.59 -17.23 27.50
C GLU A 740 22.34 -16.78 28.26
N SER A 741 21.27 -16.49 27.57
CA SER A 741 19.96 -16.16 28.14
C SER A 741 19.39 -17.25 29.04
N LYS A 742 19.79 -18.49 28.81
CA LYS A 742 19.42 -19.69 29.57
C LYS A 742 20.46 -20.06 30.65
N GLY A 743 21.50 -19.23 30.82
CA GLY A 743 22.57 -19.46 31.80
C GLY A 743 23.66 -20.44 31.31
N ILE A 744 23.66 -20.81 30.03
CA ILE A 744 24.68 -21.68 29.42
C ILE A 744 25.81 -20.80 28.90
N LEU A 745 26.89 -20.72 29.65
CA LEU A 745 28.02 -19.84 29.36
C LEU A 745 28.85 -20.34 28.16
N ARG A 746 28.82 -19.62 27.06
CA ARG A 746 29.59 -19.88 25.84
C ARG A 746 30.38 -18.69 25.36
N LEU A 747 29.94 -17.48 25.71
CA LEU A 747 30.66 -16.25 25.42
C LEU A 747 31.77 -16.00 26.44
N ASN A 748 32.80 -15.28 26.03
CA ASN A 748 33.79 -14.77 26.99
C ASN A 748 33.20 -13.61 27.82
N LYS A 749 33.84 -13.27 28.91
CA LYS A 749 33.39 -12.26 29.88
C LYS A 749 33.11 -10.90 29.25
N ILE A 750 33.90 -10.47 28.25
CA ILE A 750 33.77 -9.13 27.66
C ILE A 750 32.59 -9.10 26.70
N ALA A 751 32.49 -10.04 25.77
CA ALA A 751 31.36 -10.13 24.85
C ALA A 751 30.01 -10.24 25.63
N ARG A 752 29.99 -11.08 26.69
CA ARG A 752 28.83 -11.17 27.59
C ARG A 752 28.47 -9.84 28.22
N SER A 753 29.45 -9.09 28.73
CA SER A 753 29.21 -7.79 29.36
C SER A 753 28.67 -6.76 28.38
N ILE A 754 29.15 -6.72 27.15
CA ILE A 754 28.67 -5.81 26.11
C ILE A 754 27.23 -6.17 25.73
N LEU A 755 26.99 -7.44 25.42
CA LEU A 755 25.64 -7.91 25.04
C LEU A 755 24.63 -7.71 26.16
N PHE A 756 25.01 -7.97 27.42
CA PHE A 756 24.13 -7.76 28.57
C PHE A 756 23.69 -6.29 28.72
N ARG A 757 24.58 -5.32 28.43
CA ARG A 757 24.26 -3.88 28.49
C ARG A 757 23.39 -3.42 27.36
N HIS A 758 23.69 -3.85 26.13
CA HIS A 758 23.08 -3.31 24.93
C HIS A 758 21.93 -4.16 24.37
N CYS A 759 21.86 -5.44 24.74
CA CYS A 759 20.80 -6.37 24.40
C CYS A 759 20.21 -6.97 25.69
N PRO A 760 19.57 -6.13 26.54
CA PRO A 760 19.20 -6.51 27.89
C PRO A 760 18.10 -7.57 27.87
N LEU A 761 18.24 -8.56 28.75
CA LEU A 761 17.23 -9.57 28.99
C LEU A 761 16.07 -9.01 29.83
N PRO A 762 14.85 -9.56 29.75
CA PRO A 762 13.73 -9.21 30.60
C PRO A 762 14.04 -9.39 32.09
N LYS A 763 13.33 -8.68 32.93
CA LYS A 763 13.53 -8.66 34.39
C LYS A 763 13.49 -10.04 35.01
N GLU A 764 12.54 -10.89 34.61
CA GLU A 764 12.41 -12.25 35.13
C GLU A 764 13.66 -13.10 34.83
N GLN A 765 14.11 -13.08 33.59
CA GLN A 765 15.33 -13.81 33.17
C GLN A 765 16.56 -13.26 33.90
N ARG A 766 16.69 -11.93 34.04
CA ARG A 766 17.79 -11.34 34.82
C ARG A 766 17.78 -11.77 36.30
N THR A 767 16.61 -11.86 36.90
CA THR A 767 16.47 -12.32 38.30
C THR A 767 16.93 -13.75 38.47
N ASN A 768 16.66 -14.61 37.49
CA ASN A 768 17.12 -15.99 37.49
C ASN A 768 18.63 -16.10 37.24
N LEU A 769 19.14 -15.33 36.29
CA LEU A 769 20.57 -15.32 35.97
C LEU A 769 21.45 -14.67 37.07
N ALA A 770 20.91 -13.72 37.82
CA ALA A 770 21.60 -13.08 38.94
C ALA A 770 22.11 -14.07 40.03
N LYS A 771 21.50 -15.27 40.07
CA LYS A 771 21.98 -16.37 40.94
C LYS A 771 23.31 -16.99 40.48
N GLN A 772 23.73 -16.72 39.24
CA GLN A 772 24.98 -17.23 38.69
C GLN A 772 26.10 -16.17 38.84
N PRO A 773 27.32 -16.52 39.33
CA PRO A 773 28.39 -15.56 39.55
C PRO A 773 28.76 -14.72 38.32
N ALA A 774 28.64 -15.33 37.11
CA ALA A 774 28.95 -14.66 35.86
C ALA A 774 28.00 -13.51 35.49
N PHE A 775 26.81 -13.45 36.11
CA PHE A 775 25.78 -12.46 35.81
C PHE A 775 25.44 -11.56 37.00
N THR A 776 25.84 -11.92 38.23
CA THR A 776 25.46 -11.19 39.45
C THR A 776 25.77 -9.70 39.37
N ASP A 777 27.03 -9.35 39.06
CA ASP A 777 27.47 -7.97 38.97
C ASP A 777 26.83 -7.24 37.78
N LEU A 778 26.65 -7.90 36.66
CA LEU A 778 26.02 -7.34 35.46
C LEU A 778 24.57 -6.99 35.72
N CYS A 779 23.83 -7.88 36.37
CA CYS A 779 22.44 -7.64 36.77
C CYS A 779 22.34 -6.47 37.76
N MET A 780 23.21 -6.43 38.77
CA MET A 780 23.21 -5.36 39.77
C MET A 780 23.49 -3.99 39.12
N GLN A 781 24.49 -3.90 38.25
CA GLN A 781 24.85 -2.67 37.54
C GLN A 781 23.74 -2.19 36.64
N LEU A 782 23.14 -3.09 35.81
CA LEU A 782 22.07 -2.74 34.90
C LEU A 782 20.81 -2.29 35.64
N ASN A 783 20.40 -3.04 36.69
CA ASN A 783 19.23 -2.70 37.47
C ASN A 783 19.39 -1.35 38.19
N THR A 784 20.58 -1.08 38.76
CA THR A 784 20.88 0.21 39.41
C THR A 784 20.83 1.36 38.40
N SER A 785 21.45 1.18 37.23
CA SER A 785 21.43 2.19 36.17
C SER A 785 20.00 2.49 35.68
N ARG A 786 19.20 1.46 35.41
CA ARG A 786 17.81 1.62 34.95
C ARG A 786 16.94 2.29 36.02
N ALA A 787 17.05 1.88 37.29
CA ALA A 787 16.32 2.50 38.39
C ALA A 787 16.68 3.99 38.54
N LYS A 788 17.99 4.35 38.42
CA LYS A 788 18.44 5.73 38.44
C LYS A 788 17.84 6.55 37.32
N THR A 789 17.86 6.02 36.10
CA THR A 789 17.27 6.66 34.91
C THR A 789 15.76 6.83 35.09
N ALA A 790 15.03 5.77 35.48
CA ALA A 790 13.60 5.83 35.70
C ALA A 790 13.21 6.88 36.75
N LYS A 791 13.96 6.98 37.87
CA LYS A 791 13.74 7.99 38.90
C LYS A 791 13.97 9.41 38.40
N SER A 792 15.03 9.62 37.64
CA SER A 792 15.35 10.90 37.00
C SER A 792 14.25 11.34 36.02
N LEU A 793 13.84 10.44 35.12
CA LEU A 793 12.77 10.70 34.16
C LEU A 793 11.43 10.95 34.86
N THR A 794 11.07 10.17 35.88
CA THR A 794 9.84 10.40 36.66
C THR A 794 9.84 11.81 37.24
N SER A 795 10.96 12.24 37.90
CA SER A 795 11.06 13.58 38.46
C SER A 795 10.95 14.69 37.39
N LYS A 796 11.58 14.47 36.25
CA LYS A 796 11.52 15.40 35.13
C LYS A 796 10.13 15.52 34.54
N TYR A 797 9.47 14.40 34.27
CA TYR A 797 8.14 14.36 33.67
C TYR A 797 7.07 14.88 34.62
N THR A 798 7.15 14.56 35.92
CA THR A 798 6.25 15.15 36.90
C THR A 798 6.31 16.69 36.92
N LYS A 799 7.48 17.27 36.70
CA LYS A 799 7.65 18.74 36.59
C LYS A 799 7.06 19.29 35.28
N LEU A 800 7.23 18.58 34.17
CA LEU A 800 6.72 19.01 32.88
C LEU A 800 5.18 18.94 32.79
N PHE A 801 4.57 17.95 33.46
CA PHE A 801 3.13 17.69 33.38
C PHE A 801 2.37 18.08 34.66
N LYS A 802 2.81 19.11 35.37
CA LYS A 802 2.18 19.56 36.62
C LYS A 802 0.66 19.74 36.57
N ASN A 803 0.11 20.05 35.41
CA ASN A 803 -1.31 20.42 35.23
C ASN A 803 -2.08 19.53 34.24
N GLY A 804 -1.65 18.31 33.99
CA GLY A 804 -2.35 17.42 33.06
C GLY A 804 -1.80 16.01 32.94
N PRO A 805 -2.47 15.12 32.22
CA PRO A 805 -2.01 13.76 31.99
C PRO A 805 -0.69 13.76 31.20
N MET A 806 0.14 12.76 31.46
CA MET A 806 1.37 12.52 30.70
C MET A 806 1.01 12.04 29.30
N ASP A 807 1.81 12.39 28.32
CA ASP A 807 1.65 11.90 26.95
C ASP A 807 2.03 10.41 26.90
N GLU A 808 1.32 9.64 26.06
CA GLU A 808 1.52 8.19 25.89
C GLU A 808 2.97 7.81 25.56
N ASP A 809 3.64 8.56 24.70
CA ASP A 809 5.05 8.32 24.31
C ASP A 809 6.01 8.49 25.50
N MET A 810 5.75 9.44 26.39
CA MET A 810 6.57 9.67 27.59
C MET A 810 6.26 8.64 28.68
N GLU A 811 5.02 8.23 28.79
CA GLU A 811 4.64 7.15 29.69
C GLU A 811 5.28 5.82 29.25
N ALA A 812 5.22 5.52 27.96
CA ALA A 812 5.88 4.35 27.36
C ALA A 812 7.39 4.37 27.61
N ASN A 813 8.04 5.55 27.51
CA ASN A 813 9.45 5.69 27.84
C ASN A 813 9.76 5.41 29.32
N LEU A 814 8.91 5.83 30.25
CA LEU A 814 9.06 5.48 31.67
C LEU A 814 8.89 3.98 31.90
N ILE A 815 7.91 3.38 31.26
CA ILE A 815 7.64 1.93 31.34
C ILE A 815 8.87 1.17 30.84
N PHE A 816 9.46 1.58 29.71
CA PHE A 816 10.69 0.96 29.18
C PHE A 816 11.82 0.91 30.23
N TYR A 817 12.04 1.98 31.00
CA TYR A 817 13.11 2.03 32.02
C TYR A 817 12.72 1.38 33.36
N ARG A 818 11.42 1.25 33.67
CA ARG A 818 10.93 0.58 34.88
C ARG A 818 10.95 -0.95 34.78
N ASP A 819 11.30 -1.48 33.65
CA ASP A 819 11.19 -2.90 33.29
C ASP A 819 9.75 -3.41 33.24
N LEU A 820 9.24 -3.49 32.10
CA LEU A 820 8.03 -4.24 31.80
C LEU A 820 8.16 -5.69 32.22
#